data_32009ab9df857e7380af1251d9448805
#
_entry.id   32009ab9df857e7380af1251d9448805
#
_cell.length_a   1.000
_cell.length_b   1.000
_cell.length_c   1.000
_cell.angle_alpha   90.00
_cell.angle_beta   90.00
_cell.angle_gamma   90.00
#
_symmetry.space_group_name_H-M   'P 1'
#
loop_
_entity.id
_entity.type
_entity.pdbx_description
1 polymer ?
#
loop_
_entity_poly.entity_id
_entity_poly.type
_entity_poly.pdbx_seq_one_letter_code
_entity_poly.pdbx_strand_id
1 'polypeptide(L)'
;MKQLLLIAALLAPTAALAAIDPIDMQNQAAAADSSRVVDLDAVVVVAQPKEGRRLRQQPLASTLFSGREIGLLGTRDLRELSQYVPSFTMPNYGSRYTSALYVRGIGSRTGSPSVGMYVDGIPLVSGSQYNAHLYQTDRVDFLRGPQGTLYGMNTEGGLVRTYSPNPMHHQGFDLRLSGGTRGFYGLEASASQKVSERVGVTLAGFAEHQEGFFRNSTTGSRADRYTEGGLKARMVWEASDRLSLDFVADFQHMVQNGFPYGLLDPADGSVATPASNRDAGYRRNMLTTGLNLKYAARGFDLFSTTSYQHLHDNLLMDIDYTAADRMHMEQRQNQNAVTEELTLRSRSQGRWQWTLGGFFSYRWLETVAPVVFHSDFNAEMQSRLNTMIPNLMLQAMIDGGMPAAVASARVAAMAFNMHDLDMGTVPGCFRTPQMNLGLLHESTFALTDRLKATLGLRYDLSRQQIDYATSACMTAAVDMMVKGAPTTIPYDISTLLENRHHSTAHQLLPKVGLTFDVDDSGSNVYATLSKGYRAGGYNIQNFSDIFQTQLAAEARSYSGGAPLVVDNSGNYENVLNTISYEPETSWNYEVGTHLNLFQQALQLDLAAYFIQIRNQQLSQMASNYGFGRSMVNAGRSSSYGLEASLRGRLFENRLSYGLSYGLTRAVFREYDDRVDGALVSYRGNRVPYIPMHTFAAHADWDFHMSHGLLRCLTVGANVTGQGRTYWDNANTQSQAFHAVLGAHADFDFDLVRVSLWGRNLTNSTYTVFAVQNGTSASSPFYAQVGNPIQCGIDLNFHF
;
A
#
# COMPACT_ATOMS: atom_id res chain seq x y z
N MET A 1 10.43 -16.07 -24.59
CA MET A 1 9.59 -16.54 -25.70
C MET A 1 9.22 -18.02 -25.66
N LYS A 2 10.14 -18.97 -25.43
CA LYS A 2 9.76 -20.41 -25.37
C LYS A 2 8.90 -20.82 -24.15
N GLN A 3 8.94 -20.10 -23.05
CA GLN A 3 8.13 -20.38 -21.85
C GLN A 3 6.72 -19.75 -21.90
N LEU A 4 6.52 -18.69 -22.69
CA LEU A 4 5.19 -18.08 -22.91
C LEU A 4 4.28 -18.90 -23.83
N LEU A 5 4.86 -19.66 -24.77
CA LEU A 5 4.12 -20.56 -25.67
C LEU A 5 3.58 -21.81 -24.95
N LEU A 6 4.16 -22.21 -23.83
CA LEU A 6 3.68 -23.35 -23.04
C LEU A 6 2.41 -23.02 -22.22
N ILE A 7 2.24 -21.75 -21.83
CA ILE A 7 1.05 -21.30 -21.07
C ILE A 7 -0.17 -21.18 -22.00
N ALA A 8 0.02 -20.76 -23.24
CA ALA A 8 -1.04 -20.70 -24.23
C ALA A 8 -1.57 -22.08 -24.65
N ALA A 9 -0.73 -23.12 -24.56
CA ALA A 9 -1.12 -24.49 -24.93
C ALA A 9 -1.91 -25.23 -23.83
N LEU A 10 -1.86 -24.76 -22.58
CA LEU A 10 -2.61 -25.31 -21.44
C LEU A 10 -4.04 -24.72 -21.30
N LEU A 11 -4.34 -23.64 -22.03
CA LEU A 11 -5.65 -22.97 -22.00
C LEU A 11 -6.56 -23.32 -23.20
N ALA A 12 -6.18 -24.27 -24.06
CA ALA A 12 -7.05 -24.73 -25.11
C ALA A 12 -8.02 -25.81 -24.57
N PRO A 13 -9.31 -25.51 -24.30
CA PRO A 13 -10.27 -26.55 -24.06
C PRO A 13 -10.46 -27.30 -25.40
N THR A 14 -10.39 -28.62 -25.37
CA THR A 14 -10.91 -29.45 -26.45
C THR A 14 -12.41 -29.18 -26.52
N ALA A 15 -12.81 -28.23 -27.36
CA ALA A 15 -14.19 -27.94 -27.65
C ALA A 15 -14.78 -29.14 -28.36
N ALA A 16 -15.57 -29.95 -27.63
CA ALA A 16 -16.62 -30.73 -28.26
C ALA A 16 -17.69 -29.72 -28.72
N LEU A 17 -17.64 -29.35 -29.99
CA LEU A 17 -18.71 -28.63 -30.67
C LEU A 17 -19.99 -29.52 -30.63
N ALA A 18 -20.81 -29.32 -29.61
CA ALA A 18 -22.22 -29.70 -29.71
C ALA A 18 -22.90 -28.59 -30.53
N ALA A 19 -23.44 -28.98 -31.66
CA ALA A 19 -24.20 -28.08 -32.53
C ALA A 19 -25.41 -27.56 -31.75
N ILE A 20 -25.40 -26.24 -31.49
CA ILE A 20 -26.54 -25.50 -30.92
C ILE A 20 -27.36 -25.01 -32.12
N ASP A 21 -28.65 -25.35 -32.16
CA ASP A 21 -29.60 -24.97 -33.17
C ASP A 21 -29.71 -23.43 -33.26
N PRO A 22 -29.68 -22.84 -34.47
CA PRO A 22 -29.68 -21.37 -34.64
C PRO A 22 -30.99 -20.66 -34.23
N ILE A 23 -32.05 -21.42 -33.95
CA ILE A 23 -33.38 -20.85 -33.63
C ILE A 23 -33.48 -20.34 -32.18
N ASP A 24 -32.70 -20.87 -31.24
CA ASP A 24 -32.77 -20.44 -29.85
C ASP A 24 -31.97 -19.17 -29.53
N MET A 25 -30.99 -18.84 -30.40
CA MET A 25 -30.18 -17.59 -30.21
C MET A 25 -30.95 -16.33 -30.57
N GLN A 26 -31.93 -16.40 -31.50
CA GLN A 26 -32.70 -15.19 -31.87
C GLN A 26 -33.73 -14.78 -30.80
N ASN A 27 -34.23 -15.72 -29.99
CA ASN A 27 -35.18 -15.39 -28.93
C ASN A 27 -34.52 -14.91 -27.63
N GLN A 28 -33.25 -15.25 -27.36
CA GLN A 28 -32.50 -14.72 -26.25
C GLN A 28 -31.91 -13.34 -26.56
N ALA A 29 -31.51 -13.09 -27.82
CA ALA A 29 -31.00 -11.77 -28.23
C ALA A 29 -32.09 -10.68 -28.26
N ALA A 30 -33.32 -11.05 -28.66
CA ALA A 30 -34.46 -10.12 -28.68
C ALA A 30 -35.02 -9.77 -27.29
N ALA A 31 -34.81 -10.59 -26.29
CA ALA A 31 -35.16 -10.30 -24.88
C ALA A 31 -34.11 -9.47 -24.15
N ALA A 32 -32.89 -9.39 -24.67
CA ALA A 32 -31.77 -8.68 -24.05
C ALA A 32 -31.72 -7.17 -24.40
N ASP A 33 -32.49 -6.70 -25.41
CA ASP A 33 -32.25 -5.37 -26.01
C ASP A 33 -33.26 -4.28 -25.60
N SER A 34 -34.21 -4.54 -24.69
CA SER A 34 -35.23 -3.50 -24.40
C SER A 34 -35.31 -2.93 -23.00
N SER A 35 -34.41 -3.33 -22.06
CA SER A 35 -34.44 -2.75 -20.70
C SER A 35 -33.15 -2.93 -19.88
N ARG A 36 -31.95 -2.76 -20.46
CA ARG A 36 -30.77 -2.54 -19.63
C ARG A 36 -30.74 -1.08 -19.12
N VAL A 37 -31.70 -0.72 -18.31
CA VAL A 37 -31.43 0.18 -17.21
C VAL A 37 -30.41 -0.57 -16.34
N VAL A 38 -29.11 -0.34 -16.56
CA VAL A 38 -28.09 -0.77 -15.61
C VAL A 38 -28.35 0.08 -14.39
N ASP A 39 -29.15 -0.47 -13.47
CA ASP A 39 -29.33 0.07 -12.15
C ASP A 39 -27.94 0.23 -11.56
N LEU A 40 -27.48 1.47 -11.32
CA LEU A 40 -26.23 1.74 -10.59
C LEU A 40 -26.22 1.04 -9.23
N ASP A 41 -27.41 0.70 -8.72
CA ASP A 41 -27.61 -0.12 -7.53
C ASP A 41 -27.64 -1.64 -7.82
N ALA A 42 -27.86 -2.12 -9.04
CA ALA A 42 -27.91 -3.56 -9.37
C ALA A 42 -26.54 -4.26 -9.22
N VAL A 43 -25.44 -3.50 -9.30
CA VAL A 43 -24.09 -4.00 -9.00
C VAL A 43 -23.92 -4.37 -7.50
N VAL A 44 -24.85 -4.05 -6.64
CA VAL A 44 -24.74 -4.11 -5.17
C VAL A 44 -25.37 -5.34 -4.53
N VAL A 45 -25.86 -6.33 -5.29
CA VAL A 45 -26.51 -7.51 -4.71
C VAL A 45 -25.55 -8.65 -4.31
N VAL A 46 -24.23 -8.38 -4.15
CA VAL A 46 -23.38 -9.35 -3.45
C VAL A 46 -23.63 -9.20 -1.96
N ALA A 47 -24.21 -10.23 -1.35
CA ALA A 47 -24.43 -10.26 0.10
C ALA A 47 -23.07 -10.17 0.81
N GLN A 48 -22.80 -9.03 1.44
CA GLN A 48 -21.59 -8.84 2.25
C GLN A 48 -21.76 -9.65 3.54
N PRO A 49 -20.79 -10.46 3.97
CA PRO A 49 -20.90 -11.26 5.18
C PRO A 49 -21.25 -10.42 6.42
N LYS A 50 -20.59 -9.29 6.57
CA LYS A 50 -20.70 -8.44 7.77
C LYS A 50 -21.77 -7.36 7.67
N GLU A 51 -22.32 -7.10 6.49
CA GLU A 51 -23.21 -5.97 6.24
C GLU A 51 -24.58 -6.43 5.76
N GLY A 52 -25.61 -6.09 6.51
CA GLY A 52 -27.01 -6.45 6.18
C GLY A 52 -27.70 -5.48 5.20
N ARG A 53 -27.03 -4.37 4.81
CA ARG A 53 -27.59 -3.29 3.99
C ARG A 53 -26.65 -2.91 2.88
N ARG A 54 -27.19 -2.25 1.83
CA ARG A 54 -26.38 -1.63 0.78
C ARG A 54 -25.43 -0.58 1.39
N LEU A 55 -24.24 -0.40 0.85
CA LEU A 55 -23.22 0.51 1.41
C LEU A 55 -23.76 1.94 1.58
N ARG A 56 -24.47 2.47 0.58
CA ARG A 56 -25.07 3.81 0.64
C ARG A 56 -26.23 3.94 1.64
N GLN A 57 -26.68 2.85 2.26
CA GLN A 57 -27.68 2.87 3.34
C GLN A 57 -27.05 2.74 4.74
N GLN A 58 -25.72 2.76 4.81
CA GLN A 58 -24.96 2.66 6.05
C GLN A 58 -24.38 4.02 6.43
N PRO A 59 -24.15 4.30 7.73
CA PRO A 59 -23.58 5.57 8.19
C PRO A 59 -22.07 5.61 7.96
N LEU A 60 -21.66 5.68 6.70
CA LEU A 60 -20.26 5.75 6.30
C LEU A 60 -20.08 6.34 4.88
N ALA A 61 -18.96 7.01 4.64
CA ALA A 61 -18.58 7.46 3.30
C ALA A 61 -17.99 6.31 2.48
N SER A 62 -18.52 6.08 1.29
CA SER A 62 -18.04 5.02 0.38
C SER A 62 -17.97 5.50 -1.07
N THR A 63 -17.13 4.83 -1.85
CA THR A 63 -17.08 4.97 -3.32
C THR A 63 -16.99 3.58 -3.91
N LEU A 64 -17.83 3.29 -4.90
CA LEU A 64 -17.88 2.01 -5.59
C LEU A 64 -17.52 2.22 -7.06
N PHE A 65 -16.75 1.30 -7.61
CA PHE A 65 -16.47 1.21 -9.04
C PHE A 65 -16.88 -0.18 -9.54
N SER A 66 -17.70 -0.21 -10.58
CA SER A 66 -18.02 -1.43 -11.31
C SER A 66 -16.87 -1.81 -12.26
N GLY A 67 -16.82 -3.08 -12.69
CA GLY A 67 -15.84 -3.53 -13.68
C GLY A 67 -15.91 -2.72 -14.99
N ARG A 68 -17.12 -2.28 -15.40
CA ARG A 68 -17.30 -1.39 -16.55
C ARG A 68 -16.64 -0.03 -16.33
N GLU A 69 -16.86 0.61 -15.18
CA GLU A 69 -16.23 1.90 -14.85
C GLU A 69 -14.71 1.79 -14.77
N ILE A 70 -14.19 0.72 -14.18
CA ILE A 70 -12.74 0.42 -14.12
C ILE A 70 -12.17 0.32 -15.55
N GLY A 71 -12.88 -0.35 -16.46
CA GLY A 71 -12.51 -0.48 -17.86
C GLY A 71 -12.53 0.86 -18.61
N LEU A 72 -13.58 1.69 -18.45
CA LEU A 72 -13.69 3.03 -19.06
C LEU A 72 -12.60 3.98 -18.55
N LEU A 73 -12.30 3.96 -17.23
CA LEU A 73 -11.20 4.73 -16.65
C LEU A 73 -9.81 4.22 -17.06
N GLY A 74 -9.76 3.04 -17.69
CA GLY A 74 -8.52 2.43 -18.16
C GLY A 74 -7.54 2.09 -17.06
N THR A 75 -8.01 1.93 -15.82
CA THR A 75 -7.16 1.65 -14.64
C THR A 75 -6.82 0.17 -14.56
N ARG A 76 -5.55 -0.14 -14.22
CA ARG A 76 -5.03 -1.51 -14.20
C ARG A 76 -4.61 -1.97 -12.80
N ASP A 77 -4.40 -1.03 -11.89
CA ASP A 77 -4.06 -1.33 -10.51
C ASP A 77 -4.84 -0.44 -9.52
N LEU A 78 -4.78 -0.81 -8.24
CA LEU A 78 -5.48 -0.08 -7.19
C LEU A 78 -4.98 1.36 -7.04
N ARG A 79 -3.69 1.63 -7.28
CA ARG A 79 -3.10 2.96 -7.18
C ARG A 79 -3.71 3.91 -8.22
N GLU A 80 -3.88 3.46 -9.47
CA GLU A 80 -4.53 4.25 -10.52
C GLU A 80 -5.99 4.54 -10.16
N LEU A 81 -6.73 3.51 -9.72
CA LEU A 81 -8.13 3.65 -9.34
C LEU A 81 -8.32 4.56 -8.12
N SER A 82 -7.38 4.55 -7.17
CA SER A 82 -7.45 5.36 -5.95
C SER A 82 -7.49 6.87 -6.23
N GLN A 83 -6.99 7.32 -7.37
CA GLN A 83 -6.98 8.74 -7.77
C GLN A 83 -8.39 9.31 -7.99
N TYR A 84 -9.39 8.44 -8.22
CA TYR A 84 -10.80 8.82 -8.39
C TYR A 84 -11.59 8.85 -7.08
N VAL A 85 -10.96 8.56 -5.94
CA VAL A 85 -11.60 8.51 -4.62
C VAL A 85 -11.27 9.77 -3.81
N PRO A 86 -12.28 10.49 -3.25
CA PRO A 86 -12.03 11.68 -2.44
C PRO A 86 -11.17 11.38 -1.21
N SER A 87 -10.23 12.26 -0.87
CA SER A 87 -9.37 12.18 0.32
C SER A 87 -8.58 10.86 0.43
N PHE A 88 -8.35 10.19 -0.67
CA PHE A 88 -7.61 8.94 -0.78
C PHE A 88 -6.40 9.13 -1.69
N THR A 89 -5.25 8.60 -1.31
CA THR A 89 -4.06 8.62 -2.16
C THR A 89 -3.17 7.41 -1.89
N MET A 90 -2.57 6.90 -2.95
CA MET A 90 -1.58 5.83 -2.91
C MET A 90 -0.35 6.31 -3.69
N PRO A 91 0.63 6.94 -3.01
CA PRO A 91 1.81 7.48 -3.67
C PRO A 91 2.61 6.39 -4.40
N ASN A 92 3.19 6.74 -5.55
CA ASN A 92 4.08 5.85 -6.27
C ASN A 92 5.50 5.95 -5.71
N TYR A 93 5.88 5.03 -4.85
CA TYR A 93 7.23 4.95 -4.28
C TYR A 93 8.27 4.28 -5.21
N GLY A 94 7.98 4.18 -6.48
CA GLY A 94 8.89 3.58 -7.46
C GLY A 94 8.99 2.06 -7.43
N SER A 95 8.25 1.40 -6.57
CA SER A 95 8.20 -0.05 -6.47
C SER A 95 6.87 -0.51 -5.89
N ARG A 96 6.39 -1.68 -6.32
CA ARG A 96 5.22 -2.32 -5.71
C ARG A 96 5.50 -2.93 -4.33
N TYR A 97 6.74 -2.98 -3.90
CA TYR A 97 7.09 -3.37 -2.53
C TYR A 97 6.37 -2.49 -1.49
N THR A 98 6.38 -1.20 -1.71
CA THR A 98 5.72 -0.26 -0.80
C THR A 98 4.37 0.17 -1.38
N SER A 99 3.31 -0.24 -0.71
CA SER A 99 1.92 0.05 -1.09
C SER A 99 1.21 0.76 0.05
N ALA A 100 1.68 1.95 0.39
CA ALA A 100 1.08 2.75 1.45
C ALA A 100 -0.17 3.47 0.94
N LEU A 101 -1.27 3.28 1.65
CA LEU A 101 -2.53 3.96 1.40
C LEU A 101 -2.75 5.02 2.47
N TYR A 102 -3.10 6.21 2.01
CA TYR A 102 -3.44 7.35 2.86
C TYR A 102 -4.89 7.73 2.65
N VAL A 103 -5.65 7.77 3.72
CA VAL A 103 -7.07 8.13 3.71
C VAL A 103 -7.32 9.16 4.79
N ARG A 104 -7.88 10.32 4.41
CA ARG A 104 -8.24 11.39 5.36
C ARG A 104 -7.10 11.79 6.30
N GLY A 105 -5.87 11.71 5.84
CA GLY A 105 -4.70 12.08 6.66
C GLY A 105 -4.12 10.96 7.51
N ILE A 106 -4.67 9.75 7.46
CA ILE A 106 -4.16 8.54 8.13
C ILE A 106 -3.45 7.69 7.09
N GLY A 107 -2.22 7.31 7.36
CA GLY A 107 -1.41 6.47 6.48
C GLY A 107 0.05 6.45 6.89
N SER A 108 0.80 5.48 6.39
CA SER A 108 2.23 5.38 6.60
C SER A 108 2.91 4.62 5.47
N ARG A 109 4.15 4.97 5.20
CA ARG A 109 4.99 4.31 4.19
C ARG A 109 5.44 2.91 4.63
N THR A 110 5.72 2.73 5.89
CA THR A 110 6.28 1.50 6.50
C THR A 110 5.44 1.07 7.69
N GLY A 111 5.70 -0.11 8.23
CA GLY A 111 4.98 -0.65 9.36
C GLY A 111 3.65 -1.31 8.98
N SER A 112 2.76 -1.45 9.95
CA SER A 112 1.42 -2.03 9.73
C SER A 112 0.58 -1.13 8.82
N PRO A 113 -0.23 -1.67 7.88
CA PRO A 113 -1.13 -0.86 7.08
C PRO A 113 -2.15 -0.10 7.93
N SER A 114 -2.56 1.08 7.49
CA SER A 114 -3.63 1.87 8.10
C SER A 114 -4.99 1.69 7.43
N VAL A 115 -4.99 1.10 6.24
CA VAL A 115 -6.19 0.79 5.44
C VAL A 115 -6.20 -0.71 5.21
N GLY A 116 -7.32 -1.36 5.53
CA GLY A 116 -7.50 -2.79 5.30
C GLY A 116 -7.75 -3.09 3.82
N MET A 117 -7.42 -4.29 3.38
CA MET A 117 -7.73 -4.75 2.03
C MET A 117 -8.29 -6.17 2.05
N TYR A 118 -9.38 -6.36 1.31
CA TYR A 118 -10.05 -7.66 1.12
C TYR A 118 -10.16 -7.98 -0.36
N VAL A 119 -9.86 -9.21 -0.73
CA VAL A 119 -10.01 -9.73 -2.09
C VAL A 119 -10.93 -10.95 -2.04
N ASP A 120 -12.08 -10.89 -2.70
CA ASP A 120 -13.10 -11.97 -2.70
C ASP A 120 -13.45 -12.46 -1.28
N GLY A 121 -13.57 -11.54 -0.33
CA GLY A 121 -13.86 -11.82 1.08
C GLY A 121 -12.64 -12.14 1.95
N ILE A 122 -11.47 -12.37 1.37
CA ILE A 122 -10.24 -12.74 2.06
C ILE A 122 -9.51 -11.50 2.55
N PRO A 123 -9.25 -11.32 3.87
CA PRO A 123 -8.46 -10.21 4.39
C PRO A 123 -6.97 -10.39 4.07
N LEU A 124 -6.34 -9.43 3.41
CA LEU A 124 -4.89 -9.44 3.18
C LEU A 124 -4.15 -8.96 4.42
N VAL A 125 -3.05 -9.64 4.77
CA VAL A 125 -2.33 -9.42 6.04
C VAL A 125 -1.08 -8.54 5.90
N SER A 126 -0.62 -8.26 4.68
CA SER A 126 0.60 -7.49 4.42
C SER A 126 0.37 -6.38 3.40
N GLY A 127 0.95 -5.19 3.67
CA GLY A 127 0.93 -4.07 2.73
C GLY A 127 1.60 -4.37 1.39
N SER A 128 2.59 -5.26 1.34
CA SER A 128 3.23 -5.70 0.09
C SER A 128 2.29 -6.45 -0.86
N GLN A 129 1.12 -6.91 -0.38
CA GLN A 129 0.10 -7.58 -1.18
C GLN A 129 -0.90 -6.59 -1.81
N TYR A 130 -0.97 -5.34 -1.34
CA TYR A 130 -2.08 -4.42 -1.62
C TYR A 130 -2.10 -3.85 -3.05
N ASN A 131 -0.95 -3.61 -3.65
CA ASN A 131 -0.88 -3.11 -5.02
C ASN A 131 -0.75 -4.27 -6.02
N ALA A 132 -1.80 -5.07 -6.10
CA ALA A 132 -1.92 -6.13 -7.10
C ALA A 132 -2.57 -5.61 -8.38
N HIS A 133 -2.35 -6.31 -9.50
CA HIS A 133 -3.03 -6.03 -10.75
C HIS A 133 -4.54 -6.34 -10.63
N LEU A 134 -5.37 -5.44 -11.13
CA LEU A 134 -6.83 -5.59 -11.14
C LEU A 134 -7.26 -6.32 -12.42
N TYR A 135 -7.34 -7.64 -12.38
CA TYR A 135 -7.86 -8.46 -13.47
C TYR A 135 -9.04 -9.30 -12.97
N GLN A 136 -9.96 -9.62 -13.85
CA GLN A 136 -11.20 -10.33 -13.47
C GLN A 136 -11.89 -9.61 -12.29
N THR A 137 -12.06 -8.30 -12.38
CA THR A 137 -12.64 -7.49 -11.31
C THR A 137 -14.04 -7.03 -11.70
N ASP A 138 -15.03 -7.44 -10.93
CA ASP A 138 -16.43 -7.03 -11.06
C ASP A 138 -16.70 -5.71 -10.35
N ARG A 139 -16.09 -5.55 -9.16
CA ARG A 139 -16.32 -4.38 -8.33
C ARG A 139 -15.14 -4.09 -7.40
N VAL A 140 -14.91 -2.80 -7.13
CA VAL A 140 -14.02 -2.31 -6.07
C VAL A 140 -14.77 -1.32 -5.20
N ASP A 141 -14.75 -1.56 -3.89
CA ASP A 141 -15.35 -0.69 -2.89
C ASP A 141 -14.25 0.00 -2.08
N PHE A 142 -14.35 1.31 -1.91
CA PHE A 142 -13.53 2.11 -1.02
C PHE A 142 -14.40 2.64 0.12
N LEU A 143 -14.14 2.22 1.35
CA LEU A 143 -14.80 2.70 2.56
C LEU A 143 -13.82 3.63 3.29
N ARG A 144 -14.24 4.86 3.53
CA ARG A 144 -13.40 5.88 4.17
C ARG A 144 -13.77 6.09 5.63
N GLY A 145 -12.77 6.42 6.44
CA GLY A 145 -12.90 6.48 7.90
C GLY A 145 -12.81 5.11 8.57
N PRO A 146 -12.64 5.05 9.89
CA PRO A 146 -12.39 3.83 10.63
C PRO A 146 -13.48 2.78 10.44
N GLN A 147 -13.06 1.58 10.02
CA GLN A 147 -13.90 0.39 9.89
C GLN A 147 -13.58 -0.65 10.97
N GLY A 148 -12.91 -0.23 12.05
CA GLY A 148 -12.36 -1.12 13.08
C GLY A 148 -13.40 -2.02 13.74
N THR A 149 -14.64 -1.57 13.93
CA THR A 149 -15.68 -2.37 14.59
C THR A 149 -16.02 -3.64 13.83
N LEU A 150 -16.18 -3.60 12.52
CA LEU A 150 -16.51 -4.78 11.71
C LEU A 150 -15.27 -5.52 11.19
N TYR A 151 -14.17 -4.80 10.91
CA TYR A 151 -13.02 -5.34 10.19
C TYR A 151 -11.72 -5.39 11.02
N GLY A 152 -11.69 -4.70 12.19
CA GLY A 152 -10.63 -4.78 13.18
C GLY A 152 -9.36 -4.03 12.82
N MET A 153 -8.24 -4.69 13.06
CA MET A 153 -6.90 -4.13 12.89
C MET A 153 -6.64 -3.66 11.45
N ASN A 154 -5.79 -2.64 11.32
CA ASN A 154 -5.35 -2.07 10.04
C ASN A 154 -6.48 -1.43 9.21
N THR A 155 -7.59 -1.06 9.82
CA THR A 155 -8.72 -0.39 9.16
C THR A 155 -9.02 0.98 9.77
N GLU A 156 -7.99 1.63 10.28
CA GLU A 156 -8.09 2.94 10.94
C GLU A 156 -8.43 4.07 9.97
N GLY A 157 -7.80 4.08 8.80
CA GLY A 157 -8.09 5.06 7.74
C GLY A 157 -9.28 4.66 6.87
N GLY A 158 -9.51 3.35 6.71
CA GLY A 158 -10.55 2.84 5.82
C GLY A 158 -10.36 1.39 5.42
N LEU A 159 -11.09 1.00 4.39
CA LEU A 159 -11.09 -0.36 3.85
C LEU A 159 -11.25 -0.34 2.33
N VAL A 160 -10.51 -1.18 1.63
CA VAL A 160 -10.69 -1.46 0.21
C VAL A 160 -11.11 -2.92 0.03
N ARG A 161 -12.09 -3.17 -0.83
CA ARG A 161 -12.56 -4.51 -1.14
C ARG A 161 -12.65 -4.68 -2.65
N THR A 162 -12.10 -5.76 -3.16
CA THR A 162 -12.20 -6.14 -4.56
C THR A 162 -12.97 -7.45 -4.70
N TYR A 163 -13.76 -7.55 -5.74
CA TYR A 163 -14.60 -8.71 -6.00
C TYR A 163 -14.43 -9.16 -7.44
N SER A 164 -14.25 -10.46 -7.63
CA SER A 164 -14.28 -11.11 -8.95
C SER A 164 -15.71 -11.44 -9.37
N PRO A 165 -16.03 -11.53 -10.68
CA PRO A 165 -17.32 -11.99 -11.18
C PRO A 165 -17.67 -13.38 -10.65
N ASN A 166 -18.94 -13.57 -10.30
CA ASN A 166 -19.43 -14.87 -9.84
C ASN A 166 -19.71 -15.79 -11.03
N PRO A 167 -19.05 -16.96 -11.17
CA PRO A 167 -19.24 -17.88 -12.31
C PRO A 167 -20.62 -18.50 -12.41
N MET A 168 -21.46 -18.39 -11.39
CA MET A 168 -22.86 -18.83 -11.48
C MET A 168 -23.73 -17.86 -12.30
N HIS A 169 -23.29 -16.59 -12.41
CA HIS A 169 -24.05 -15.51 -13.06
C HIS A 169 -23.31 -14.86 -14.23
N HIS A 170 -21.98 -14.94 -14.26
CA HIS A 170 -21.14 -14.44 -15.33
C HIS A 170 -20.50 -15.63 -16.06
N GLN A 171 -20.79 -15.76 -17.34
CA GLN A 171 -20.29 -16.84 -18.20
C GLN A 171 -19.73 -16.25 -19.47
N GLY A 172 -18.84 -16.97 -20.11
CA GLY A 172 -18.20 -16.56 -21.35
C GLY A 172 -16.69 -16.66 -21.30
N PHE A 173 -16.07 -16.26 -22.38
CA PHE A 173 -14.62 -16.14 -22.53
C PHE A 173 -14.28 -14.69 -22.87
N ASP A 174 -13.45 -14.07 -22.03
CA ASP A 174 -12.94 -12.73 -22.23
C ASP A 174 -11.45 -12.78 -22.55
N LEU A 175 -11.03 -12.01 -23.54
CA LEU A 175 -9.63 -11.85 -23.93
C LEU A 175 -9.34 -10.37 -24.16
N ARG A 176 -8.33 -9.83 -23.45
CA ARG A 176 -7.79 -8.49 -23.68
C ARG A 176 -6.34 -8.58 -24.16
N LEU A 177 -6.04 -7.94 -25.29
CA LEU A 177 -4.70 -7.73 -25.81
C LEU A 177 -4.40 -6.24 -25.74
N SER A 178 -3.29 -5.86 -25.15
CA SER A 178 -2.90 -4.47 -24.93
C SER A 178 -1.55 -4.17 -25.55
N GLY A 179 -1.40 -2.98 -26.14
CA GLY A 179 -0.12 -2.47 -26.60
C GLY A 179 -0.02 -0.96 -26.43
N GLY A 180 1.19 -0.44 -26.19
CA GLY A 180 1.35 0.99 -25.97
C GLY A 180 2.77 1.50 -26.00
N THR A 181 2.91 2.76 -25.62
CA THR A 181 4.19 3.48 -25.60
C THR A 181 5.21 2.81 -24.69
N ARG A 182 6.51 2.94 -25.04
CA ARG A 182 7.64 2.39 -24.29
C ARG A 182 7.60 0.87 -24.12
N GLY A 183 7.21 0.15 -25.18
CA GLY A 183 7.19 -1.31 -25.17
C GLY A 183 6.19 -1.90 -24.17
N PHE A 184 5.11 -1.17 -23.88
CA PHE A 184 4.01 -1.72 -23.10
C PHE A 184 3.28 -2.78 -23.92
N TYR A 185 3.09 -3.97 -23.34
CA TYR A 185 2.19 -4.98 -23.85
C TYR A 185 1.56 -5.78 -22.71
N GLY A 186 0.33 -6.21 -22.92
CA GLY A 186 -0.45 -6.96 -21.95
C GLY A 186 -1.35 -8.00 -22.60
N LEU A 187 -1.60 -9.05 -21.86
CA LEU A 187 -2.55 -10.11 -22.16
C LEU A 187 -3.37 -10.39 -20.90
N GLU A 188 -4.68 -10.33 -20.99
CA GLU A 188 -5.58 -10.86 -19.97
C GLU A 188 -6.56 -11.82 -20.63
N ALA A 189 -6.79 -12.97 -20.02
CA ALA A 189 -7.77 -13.94 -20.50
C ALA A 189 -8.54 -14.53 -19.33
N SER A 190 -9.82 -14.78 -19.53
CA SER A 190 -10.67 -15.48 -18.55
C SER A 190 -11.72 -16.34 -19.24
N ALA A 191 -12.04 -17.47 -18.61
CA ALA A 191 -13.11 -18.35 -18.99
C ALA A 191 -13.97 -18.65 -17.77
N SER A 192 -15.24 -18.33 -17.83
CA SER A 192 -16.22 -18.58 -16.78
C SER A 192 -17.35 -19.44 -17.31
N GLN A 193 -17.65 -20.54 -16.60
CA GLN A 193 -18.66 -21.47 -17.03
C GLN A 193 -19.46 -22.05 -15.85
N LYS A 194 -20.76 -22.13 -16.03
CA LYS A 194 -21.65 -22.91 -15.18
C LYS A 194 -21.59 -24.37 -15.63
N VAL A 195 -20.79 -25.21 -14.97
CA VAL A 195 -20.58 -26.62 -15.32
C VAL A 195 -21.74 -27.55 -14.91
N SER A 196 -22.57 -27.08 -13.97
CA SER A 196 -23.85 -27.70 -13.59
C SER A 196 -24.78 -26.64 -13.01
N GLU A 197 -26.04 -26.96 -12.76
CA GLU A 197 -27.01 -26.06 -12.13
C GLU A 197 -26.53 -25.50 -10.78
N ARG A 198 -25.58 -26.18 -10.16
CA ARG A 198 -25.08 -25.85 -8.79
C ARG A 198 -23.57 -25.55 -8.73
N VAL A 199 -22.84 -25.64 -9.82
CA VAL A 199 -21.38 -25.41 -9.83
C VAL A 199 -21.00 -24.50 -10.97
N GLY A 200 -20.38 -23.41 -10.64
CA GLY A 200 -19.72 -22.50 -11.56
C GLY A 200 -18.22 -22.44 -11.33
N VAL A 201 -17.43 -22.32 -12.39
CA VAL A 201 -15.98 -22.21 -12.35
C VAL A 201 -15.48 -21.07 -13.20
N THR A 202 -14.43 -20.40 -12.75
CA THR A 202 -13.67 -19.40 -13.50
C THR A 202 -12.20 -19.76 -13.47
N LEU A 203 -11.55 -19.66 -14.62
CA LEU A 203 -10.09 -19.62 -14.75
C LEU A 203 -9.73 -18.32 -15.46
N ALA A 204 -8.78 -17.58 -14.89
CA ALA A 204 -8.32 -16.32 -15.44
C ALA A 204 -6.81 -16.18 -15.30
N GLY A 205 -6.20 -15.39 -16.16
CA GLY A 205 -4.80 -15.08 -16.06
C GLY A 205 -4.45 -13.78 -16.78
N PHE A 206 -3.31 -13.22 -16.43
CA PHE A 206 -2.76 -12.05 -17.10
C PHE A 206 -1.23 -12.15 -17.20
N ALA A 207 -0.67 -11.44 -18.17
CA ALA A 207 0.74 -11.15 -18.30
C ALA A 207 0.91 -9.73 -18.84
N GLU A 208 1.78 -8.96 -18.20
CA GLU A 208 2.03 -7.56 -18.57
C GLU A 208 3.52 -7.24 -18.53
N HIS A 209 3.96 -6.40 -19.46
CA HIS A 209 5.33 -5.90 -19.53
C HIS A 209 5.37 -4.42 -19.89
N GLN A 210 6.32 -3.68 -19.30
CA GLN A 210 6.64 -2.29 -19.61
C GLN A 210 8.15 -2.10 -19.60
N GLU A 211 8.74 -1.54 -20.68
CA GLU A 211 10.17 -1.21 -20.71
C GLU A 211 10.56 -0.06 -19.78
N GLY A 212 9.59 0.74 -19.34
CA GLY A 212 9.80 1.86 -18.42
C GLY A 212 10.16 3.18 -19.11
N PHE A 213 10.08 4.26 -18.34
CA PHE A 213 10.22 5.63 -18.80
C PHE A 213 11.56 6.25 -18.39
N PHE A 214 12.11 5.82 -17.28
CA PHE A 214 13.29 6.42 -16.67
C PHE A 214 14.54 5.57 -16.95
N ARG A 215 15.65 6.26 -17.22
CA ARG A 215 16.94 5.62 -17.44
C ARG A 215 17.90 6.00 -16.31
N ASN A 216 18.61 5.04 -15.77
CA ASN A 216 19.73 5.30 -14.86
C ASN A 216 20.93 5.78 -15.69
N SER A 217 21.45 6.95 -15.38
CA SER A 217 22.56 7.57 -16.13
C SER A 217 23.90 6.87 -15.88
N THR A 218 24.08 6.19 -14.75
CA THR A 218 25.31 5.47 -14.38
C THR A 218 25.36 4.09 -15.02
N THR A 219 24.31 3.29 -14.88
CA THR A 219 24.28 1.91 -15.40
C THR A 219 23.76 1.81 -16.83
N GLY A 220 23.08 2.85 -17.32
CA GLY A 220 22.41 2.86 -18.62
C GLY A 220 21.13 2.04 -18.71
N SER A 221 20.72 1.38 -17.64
CA SER A 221 19.54 0.52 -17.57
C SER A 221 18.23 1.31 -17.49
N ARG A 222 17.10 0.63 -17.72
CA ARG A 222 15.76 1.17 -17.43
C ARG A 222 15.45 0.98 -15.95
N ALA A 223 15.28 2.08 -15.23
CA ALA A 223 15.13 2.08 -13.78
C ALA A 223 13.73 1.68 -13.29
N ASP A 224 12.73 1.61 -14.19
CA ASP A 224 11.32 1.33 -13.86
C ASP A 224 10.69 0.24 -14.75
N ARG A 225 11.52 -0.57 -15.44
CA ARG A 225 11.04 -1.71 -16.23
C ARG A 225 10.39 -2.75 -15.33
N TYR A 226 9.26 -3.32 -15.76
CA TYR A 226 8.65 -4.44 -15.05
C TYR A 226 8.06 -5.50 -16.00
N THR A 227 7.91 -6.70 -15.44
CA THR A 227 7.14 -7.81 -16.01
C THR A 227 6.37 -8.45 -14.87
N GLU A 228 5.08 -8.65 -15.06
CA GLU A 228 4.23 -9.31 -14.09
C GLU A 228 3.24 -10.25 -14.76
N GLY A 229 2.70 -11.19 -13.99
CA GLY A 229 1.68 -12.11 -14.45
C GLY A 229 1.02 -12.80 -13.29
N GLY A 230 -0.15 -13.39 -13.55
CA GLY A 230 -0.90 -14.08 -12.52
C GLY A 230 -1.92 -15.06 -13.10
N LEU A 231 -2.40 -15.92 -12.23
CA LEU A 231 -3.43 -16.92 -12.50
C LEU A 231 -4.42 -16.95 -11.34
N LYS A 232 -5.72 -16.96 -11.67
CA LYS A 232 -6.80 -17.07 -10.70
C LYS A 232 -7.72 -18.22 -11.07
N ALA A 233 -8.09 -19.01 -10.07
CA ALA A 233 -9.13 -20.02 -10.16
C ALA A 233 -10.20 -19.72 -9.11
N ARG A 234 -11.47 -19.77 -9.49
CA ARG A 234 -12.61 -19.64 -8.60
C ARG A 234 -13.64 -20.74 -8.88
N MET A 235 -14.18 -21.33 -7.84
CA MET A 235 -15.24 -22.33 -7.92
C MET A 235 -16.33 -21.98 -6.91
N VAL A 236 -17.55 -21.77 -7.40
CA VAL A 236 -18.74 -21.60 -6.57
C VAL A 236 -19.58 -22.86 -6.65
N TRP A 237 -19.87 -23.43 -5.50
CA TRP A 237 -20.71 -24.62 -5.36
C TRP A 237 -21.90 -24.35 -4.44
N GLU A 238 -23.09 -24.30 -5.00
CA GLU A 238 -24.36 -24.26 -4.28
C GLU A 238 -24.76 -25.69 -3.85
N ALA A 239 -24.06 -26.20 -2.79
CA ALA A 239 -24.21 -27.61 -2.34
C ALA A 239 -25.65 -27.93 -1.96
N SER A 240 -26.44 -26.95 -1.51
CA SER A 240 -27.88 -27.02 -1.31
C SER A 240 -28.47 -25.61 -1.37
N ASP A 241 -29.80 -25.49 -1.31
CA ASP A 241 -30.50 -24.19 -1.26
C ASP A 241 -30.11 -23.34 -0.03
N ARG A 242 -29.41 -23.94 0.94
CA ARG A 242 -28.97 -23.27 2.18
C ARG A 242 -27.45 -23.19 2.34
N LEU A 243 -26.69 -23.98 1.60
CA LEU A 243 -25.23 -24.05 1.73
C LEU A 243 -24.56 -23.74 0.41
N SER A 244 -23.78 -22.66 0.41
CA SER A 244 -22.89 -22.25 -0.69
C SER A 244 -21.44 -22.25 -0.23
N LEU A 245 -20.56 -22.75 -1.07
CA LEU A 245 -19.12 -22.77 -0.91
C LEU A 245 -18.50 -22.02 -2.08
N ASP A 246 -17.56 -21.13 -1.82
CA ASP A 246 -16.86 -20.32 -2.83
C ASP A 246 -15.36 -20.41 -2.56
N PHE A 247 -14.66 -21.16 -3.40
CA PHE A 247 -13.22 -21.35 -3.33
C PHE A 247 -12.53 -20.43 -4.32
N VAL A 248 -11.49 -19.71 -3.85
CA VAL A 248 -10.66 -18.81 -4.65
C VAL A 248 -9.19 -19.16 -4.44
N ALA A 249 -8.42 -19.18 -5.53
CA ALA A 249 -6.97 -19.25 -5.51
C ALA A 249 -6.41 -18.23 -6.53
N ASP A 250 -5.54 -17.33 -6.08
CA ASP A 250 -4.90 -16.29 -6.90
C ASP A 250 -3.39 -16.36 -6.69
N PHE A 251 -2.63 -16.56 -7.77
CA PHE A 251 -1.18 -16.52 -7.78
C PHE A 251 -0.69 -15.37 -8.65
N GLN A 252 0.22 -14.56 -8.14
CA GLN A 252 0.84 -13.47 -8.90
C GLN A 252 2.35 -13.50 -8.76
N HIS A 253 3.03 -13.26 -9.86
CA HIS A 253 4.47 -13.13 -9.98
C HIS A 253 4.83 -11.77 -10.56
N MET A 254 5.87 -11.14 -10.01
CA MET A 254 6.37 -9.85 -10.50
C MET A 254 7.90 -9.79 -10.42
N VAL A 255 8.49 -9.21 -11.45
CA VAL A 255 9.89 -8.76 -11.49
C VAL A 255 9.90 -7.33 -12.01
N GLN A 256 10.47 -6.41 -11.23
CA GLN A 256 10.61 -5.02 -11.66
C GLN A 256 12.00 -4.47 -11.28
N ASN A 257 12.51 -3.52 -12.07
CA ASN A 257 13.46 -2.51 -11.63
C ASN A 257 12.66 -1.47 -10.84
N GLY A 258 13.29 -0.74 -9.93
CA GLY A 258 12.53 0.18 -9.08
C GLY A 258 13.36 1.34 -8.57
N PHE A 259 12.68 2.21 -7.85
CA PHE A 259 13.27 3.37 -7.20
C PHE A 259 14.02 4.31 -8.16
N PRO A 260 13.38 4.79 -9.24
CA PRO A 260 13.98 5.70 -10.21
C PRO A 260 14.12 7.11 -9.63
N TYR A 261 14.91 7.24 -8.55
CA TYR A 261 15.03 8.48 -7.79
C TYR A 261 16.19 9.30 -8.31
N GLY A 262 15.91 10.58 -8.62
CA GLY A 262 16.91 11.59 -8.94
C GLY A 262 17.02 12.64 -7.84
N LEU A 263 18.13 13.37 -7.80
CA LEU A 263 18.32 14.49 -6.88
C LEU A 263 17.28 15.59 -7.17
N LEU A 264 16.57 16.01 -6.12
CA LEU A 264 15.60 17.10 -6.19
C LEU A 264 16.33 18.43 -5.97
N ASP A 265 16.20 19.35 -6.93
CA ASP A 265 16.66 20.73 -6.73
C ASP A 265 15.61 21.49 -5.88
N PRO A 266 15.97 21.97 -4.68
CA PRO A 266 15.03 22.68 -3.82
C PRO A 266 14.65 24.07 -4.36
N ALA A 267 15.39 24.63 -5.31
CA ALA A 267 15.16 25.98 -5.82
C ALA A 267 13.99 26.04 -6.81
N ASP A 268 13.88 25.05 -7.69
CA ASP A 268 12.85 25.03 -8.75
C ASP A 268 11.98 23.76 -8.73
N GLY A 269 12.31 22.78 -7.89
CA GLY A 269 11.60 21.50 -7.79
C GLY A 269 11.88 20.54 -8.94
N SER A 270 12.90 20.81 -9.76
CA SER A 270 13.34 19.90 -10.81
C SER A 270 13.98 18.63 -10.22
N VAL A 271 13.85 17.52 -10.92
CA VAL A 271 14.42 16.23 -10.51
C VAL A 271 15.42 15.77 -11.54
N ALA A 272 16.66 15.54 -11.09
CA ALA A 272 17.72 15.03 -11.95
C ALA A 272 17.43 13.60 -12.42
N THR A 273 18.12 13.18 -13.48
CA THR A 273 18.08 11.78 -13.92
C THR A 273 18.60 10.85 -12.83
N PRO A 274 17.96 9.71 -12.57
CA PRO A 274 18.48 8.69 -11.64
C PRO A 274 19.93 8.32 -11.95
N ALA A 275 20.78 8.21 -10.92
CA ALA A 275 22.21 8.00 -11.09
C ALA A 275 22.83 6.96 -10.14
N SER A 276 22.03 5.99 -9.67
CA SER A 276 22.50 4.91 -8.79
C SER A 276 23.61 4.09 -9.46
N ASN A 277 24.63 3.66 -8.70
CA ASN A 277 25.69 2.79 -9.20
C ASN A 277 25.20 1.32 -9.36
N ARG A 278 24.09 0.96 -8.73
CA ARG A 278 23.45 -0.36 -8.80
C ARG A 278 22.00 -0.24 -9.24
N ASP A 279 21.55 -1.19 -10.06
CA ASP A 279 20.14 -1.27 -10.43
C ASP A 279 19.33 -1.81 -9.25
N ALA A 280 18.45 -0.99 -8.74
CA ALA A 280 17.49 -1.39 -7.73
C ALA A 280 16.37 -2.26 -8.35
N GLY A 281 15.77 -3.13 -7.57
CA GLY A 281 14.74 -4.03 -8.07
C GLY A 281 13.88 -4.65 -6.99
N TYR A 282 12.74 -5.19 -7.43
CA TYR A 282 11.81 -5.92 -6.58
C TYR A 282 11.27 -7.15 -7.32
N ARG A 283 11.26 -8.27 -6.62
CA ARG A 283 10.68 -9.53 -7.11
C ARG A 283 9.69 -10.04 -6.09
N ARG A 284 8.54 -10.56 -6.54
CA ARG A 284 7.50 -11.05 -5.65
C ARG A 284 6.80 -12.27 -6.25
N ASN A 285 6.58 -13.28 -5.41
CA ASN A 285 5.64 -14.37 -5.62
C ASN A 285 4.58 -14.28 -4.52
N MET A 286 3.32 -14.27 -4.89
CA MET A 286 2.22 -14.14 -3.96
C MET A 286 1.15 -15.20 -4.31
N LEU A 287 0.76 -16.00 -3.33
CA LEU A 287 -0.37 -16.92 -3.41
C LEU A 287 -1.39 -16.55 -2.35
N THR A 288 -2.63 -16.35 -2.76
CA THR A 288 -3.78 -16.15 -1.87
C THR A 288 -4.82 -17.22 -2.16
N THR A 289 -5.19 -18.01 -1.16
CA THR A 289 -6.26 -19.01 -1.29
C THR A 289 -7.28 -18.78 -0.20
N GLY A 290 -8.55 -19.03 -0.52
CA GLY A 290 -9.62 -18.90 0.45
C GLY A 290 -10.83 -19.76 0.13
N LEU A 291 -11.53 -20.11 1.19
CA LEU A 291 -12.81 -20.79 1.15
C LEU A 291 -13.84 -19.96 1.91
N ASN A 292 -14.82 -19.43 1.18
CA ASN A 292 -15.97 -18.74 1.74
C ASN A 292 -17.13 -19.74 1.84
N LEU A 293 -17.67 -19.90 3.04
CA LEU A 293 -18.85 -20.72 3.31
C LEU A 293 -20.00 -19.79 3.70
N LYS A 294 -21.17 -20.00 3.12
CA LYS A 294 -22.43 -19.36 3.53
C LYS A 294 -23.45 -20.44 3.83
N TYR A 295 -24.00 -20.41 5.05
CA TYR A 295 -25.12 -21.28 5.44
C TYR A 295 -26.31 -20.45 5.89
N ALA A 296 -27.42 -20.62 5.19
CA ALA A 296 -28.68 -19.92 5.44
C ALA A 296 -29.54 -20.69 6.45
N ALA A 297 -29.46 -20.35 7.75
CA ALA A 297 -30.33 -20.90 8.79
C ALA A 297 -31.71 -20.18 8.79
N ARG A 298 -32.65 -20.66 9.60
CA ARG A 298 -34.01 -20.09 9.66
C ARG A 298 -34.03 -18.62 10.15
N GLY A 299 -33.18 -18.26 11.12
CA GLY A 299 -33.18 -16.94 11.75
C GLY A 299 -31.93 -16.10 11.49
N PHE A 300 -30.87 -16.70 10.93
CA PHE A 300 -29.60 -16.04 10.65
C PHE A 300 -28.88 -16.67 9.47
N ASP A 301 -27.96 -15.93 8.89
CA ASP A 301 -26.95 -16.45 7.97
C ASP A 301 -25.63 -16.62 8.74
N LEU A 302 -24.96 -17.76 8.54
CA LEU A 302 -23.61 -18.03 8.98
C LEU A 302 -22.67 -17.86 7.79
N PHE A 303 -21.60 -17.11 7.95
CA PHE A 303 -20.50 -16.99 7.01
C PHE A 303 -19.21 -17.40 7.70
N SER A 304 -18.37 -18.15 7.00
CA SER A 304 -17.00 -18.47 7.40
C SER A 304 -16.09 -18.18 6.21
N THR A 305 -14.99 -17.51 6.45
CA THR A 305 -13.94 -17.26 5.46
C THR A 305 -12.61 -17.72 6.02
N THR A 306 -12.14 -18.88 5.54
CA THR A 306 -10.83 -19.44 5.87
C THR A 306 -9.85 -19.11 4.76
N SER A 307 -8.66 -18.60 5.07
CA SER A 307 -7.65 -18.33 4.04
C SER A 307 -6.25 -18.79 4.43
N TYR A 308 -5.46 -19.13 3.42
CA TYR A 308 -4.01 -19.26 3.50
C TYR A 308 -3.36 -18.33 2.48
N GLN A 309 -2.31 -17.63 2.93
CA GLN A 309 -1.57 -16.68 2.12
C GLN A 309 -0.08 -16.95 2.22
N HIS A 310 0.60 -16.95 1.09
CA HIS A 310 2.06 -17.06 1.00
C HIS A 310 2.60 -15.87 0.21
N LEU A 311 3.64 -15.24 0.74
CA LEU A 311 4.39 -14.16 0.08
C LEU A 311 5.87 -14.46 0.19
N HIS A 312 6.55 -14.51 -0.94
CA HIS A 312 8.01 -14.50 -1.01
C HIS A 312 8.45 -13.33 -1.86
N ASP A 313 9.21 -12.42 -1.27
CA ASP A 313 9.71 -11.26 -1.99
C ASP A 313 11.20 -11.00 -1.75
N ASN A 314 11.80 -10.27 -2.68
CA ASN A 314 13.17 -9.79 -2.60
C ASN A 314 13.24 -8.37 -3.13
N LEU A 315 13.69 -7.45 -2.28
CA LEU A 315 14.02 -6.08 -2.57
C LEU A 315 15.53 -5.92 -2.62
N LEU A 316 16.06 -5.32 -3.68
CA LEU A 316 17.41 -4.79 -3.77
C LEU A 316 17.33 -3.28 -3.95
N MET A 317 18.04 -2.50 -3.15
CA MET A 317 18.02 -1.05 -3.22
C MET A 317 19.41 -0.48 -2.97
N ASP A 318 19.89 0.35 -3.89
CA ASP A 318 20.95 1.32 -3.66
C ASP A 318 20.35 2.43 -2.78
N ILE A 319 20.80 2.54 -1.53
CA ILE A 319 20.16 3.39 -0.54
C ILE A 319 20.74 4.81 -0.47
N ASP A 320 21.85 5.08 -1.15
CA ASP A 320 22.37 6.44 -1.27
C ASP A 320 21.91 7.18 -2.54
N TYR A 321 21.34 6.44 -3.51
CA TYR A 321 20.79 6.93 -4.79
C TYR A 321 21.82 7.68 -5.66
N THR A 322 23.12 7.41 -5.49
CA THR A 322 24.19 8.11 -6.21
C THR A 322 25.04 7.14 -7.03
N ALA A 323 25.98 7.71 -7.80
CA ALA A 323 26.96 6.94 -8.56
C ALA A 323 28.12 6.40 -7.69
N ALA A 324 28.23 6.85 -6.44
CA ALA A 324 29.24 6.38 -5.50
C ALA A 324 28.93 4.96 -5.00
N ASP A 325 29.93 4.12 -4.84
CA ASP A 325 29.78 2.75 -4.31
C ASP A 325 29.85 2.77 -2.78
N ARG A 326 28.77 3.30 -2.15
CA ARG A 326 28.72 3.45 -0.69
C ARG A 326 28.10 2.26 0.00
N MET A 327 26.83 1.96 -0.30
CA MET A 327 26.13 0.88 0.35
C MET A 327 24.88 0.46 -0.42
N HIS A 328 24.50 -0.81 -0.24
CA HIS A 328 23.20 -1.29 -0.70
C HIS A 328 22.49 -2.11 0.39
N MET A 329 21.20 -2.20 0.28
CA MET A 329 20.36 -3.04 1.11
C MET A 329 19.66 -4.09 0.25
N GLU A 330 19.71 -5.32 0.70
CA GLU A 330 18.84 -6.39 0.23
C GLU A 330 17.82 -6.70 1.34
N GLN A 331 16.58 -6.98 0.98
CA GLN A 331 15.59 -7.47 1.93
C GLN A 331 14.81 -8.60 1.29
N ARG A 332 14.92 -9.78 1.88
CA ARG A 332 14.16 -10.97 1.51
C ARG A 332 13.14 -11.26 2.59
N GLN A 333 11.90 -11.46 2.19
CA GLN A 333 10.82 -11.82 3.11
C GLN A 333 10.20 -13.15 2.68
N ASN A 334 9.93 -13.99 3.67
CA ASN A 334 9.13 -15.20 3.51
C ASN A 334 8.00 -15.15 4.54
N GLN A 335 6.79 -14.98 4.04
CA GLN A 335 5.59 -14.86 4.86
C GLN A 335 4.61 -15.97 4.56
N ASN A 336 4.09 -16.58 5.61
CA ASN A 336 2.91 -17.43 5.55
C ASN A 336 1.88 -16.89 6.52
N ALA A 337 0.60 -16.94 6.16
CA ALA A 337 -0.46 -16.51 7.04
C ALA A 337 -1.71 -17.37 6.86
N VAL A 338 -2.41 -17.59 7.96
CA VAL A 338 -3.76 -18.16 7.97
C VAL A 338 -4.71 -17.16 8.62
N THR A 339 -5.92 -17.05 8.07
CA THR A 339 -6.98 -16.23 8.65
C THR A 339 -8.28 -17.00 8.69
N GLU A 340 -9.09 -16.74 9.70
CA GLU A 340 -10.46 -17.23 9.83
C GLU A 340 -11.36 -16.08 10.26
N GLU A 341 -12.44 -15.87 9.51
CA GLU A 341 -13.51 -14.95 9.89
C GLU A 341 -14.82 -15.74 9.99
N LEU A 342 -15.44 -15.74 11.16
CA LEU A 342 -16.75 -16.28 11.40
C LEU A 342 -17.75 -15.16 11.65
N THR A 343 -18.86 -15.13 10.91
CA THR A 343 -19.88 -14.10 11.04
C THR A 343 -21.28 -14.73 11.08
N LEU A 344 -22.05 -14.37 12.09
CA LEU A 344 -23.46 -14.63 12.21
C LEU A 344 -24.22 -13.35 11.97
N ARG A 345 -25.18 -13.34 11.04
CA ARG A 345 -25.96 -12.15 10.70
C ARG A 345 -27.45 -12.47 10.72
N SER A 346 -28.22 -11.66 11.42
CA SER A 346 -29.68 -11.83 11.46
C SER A 346 -30.30 -11.72 10.07
N ARG A 347 -31.29 -12.56 9.78
CA ARG A 347 -32.15 -12.49 8.57
C ARG A 347 -33.40 -11.66 8.81
N SER A 348 -33.54 -11.10 10.00
CA SER A 348 -34.71 -10.30 10.37
C SER A 348 -34.80 -9.06 9.48
N GLN A 349 -35.97 -8.82 8.92
CA GLN A 349 -36.36 -7.54 8.30
C GLN A 349 -37.06 -6.62 9.32
N GLY A 350 -37.15 -7.02 10.59
CA GLY A 350 -37.78 -6.28 11.65
C GLY A 350 -36.95 -5.11 12.19
N ARG A 351 -37.46 -4.54 13.31
CA ARG A 351 -36.82 -3.35 13.90
C ARG A 351 -35.43 -3.57 14.47
N TRP A 352 -34.99 -4.80 14.68
CA TRP A 352 -33.67 -5.16 15.19
C TRP A 352 -32.93 -6.09 14.23
N GLN A 353 -31.78 -5.63 13.74
CA GLN A 353 -30.84 -6.39 12.93
C GLN A 353 -29.52 -6.45 13.66
N TRP A 354 -28.86 -7.60 13.66
CA TRP A 354 -27.61 -7.78 14.36
C TRP A 354 -26.61 -8.61 13.55
N THR A 355 -25.33 -8.34 13.80
CA THR A 355 -24.16 -9.08 13.33
C THR A 355 -23.30 -9.41 14.54
N LEU A 356 -22.89 -10.67 14.67
CA LEU A 356 -21.92 -11.15 15.64
C LEU A 356 -20.80 -11.84 14.89
N GLY A 357 -19.55 -11.63 15.27
CA GLY A 357 -18.44 -12.25 14.56
C GLY A 357 -17.20 -12.49 15.40
N GLY A 358 -16.34 -13.38 14.89
CA GLY A 358 -15.01 -13.67 15.39
C GLY A 358 -13.99 -13.58 14.26
N PHE A 359 -12.80 -13.16 14.58
CA PHE A 359 -11.66 -13.08 13.69
C PHE A 359 -10.44 -13.71 14.33
N PHE A 360 -9.72 -14.51 13.58
CA PHE A 360 -8.42 -15.03 13.92
C PHE A 360 -7.46 -14.83 12.76
N SER A 361 -6.23 -14.43 13.05
CA SER A 361 -5.12 -14.50 12.10
C SER A 361 -3.82 -14.88 12.78
N TYR A 362 -3.02 -15.67 12.08
CA TYR A 362 -1.64 -15.94 12.48
C TYR A 362 -0.74 -15.76 11.25
N ARG A 363 0.27 -14.93 11.40
CA ARG A 363 1.27 -14.62 10.38
C ARG A 363 2.66 -15.03 10.85
N TRP A 364 3.37 -15.83 10.06
CA TRP A 364 4.80 -16.09 10.19
C TRP A 364 5.53 -15.22 9.19
N LEU A 365 6.37 -14.34 9.65
CA LEU A 365 7.21 -13.52 8.79
C LEU A 365 8.66 -13.70 9.18
N GLU A 366 9.46 -14.12 8.22
CA GLU A 366 10.90 -14.19 8.29
C GLU A 366 11.49 -13.15 7.33
N THR A 367 12.39 -12.30 7.84
CA THR A 367 13.03 -11.24 7.08
C THR A 367 14.53 -11.37 7.21
N VAL A 368 15.24 -11.43 6.07
CA VAL A 368 16.70 -11.32 5.99
C VAL A 368 17.00 -10.02 5.26
N ALA A 369 17.63 -9.07 5.95
CA ALA A 369 17.82 -7.70 5.47
C ALA A 369 19.28 -7.26 5.62
N PRO A 370 20.24 -7.86 4.87
CA PRO A 370 21.63 -7.45 4.95
C PRO A 370 21.83 -6.03 4.42
N VAL A 371 22.65 -5.27 5.15
CA VAL A 371 23.23 -4.00 4.71
C VAL A 371 24.70 -4.23 4.45
N VAL A 372 25.14 -3.93 3.24
CA VAL A 372 26.53 -4.11 2.80
C VAL A 372 27.16 -2.75 2.60
N PHE A 373 28.25 -2.51 3.29
CA PHE A 373 29.08 -1.32 3.14
C PHE A 373 30.17 -1.57 2.12
N HIS A 374 30.41 -0.57 1.26
CA HIS A 374 31.37 -0.66 0.15
C HIS A 374 32.55 0.29 0.29
N SER A 375 33.46 0.25 -0.69
CA SER A 375 34.74 0.95 -0.66
C SER A 375 34.63 2.45 -0.42
N ASP A 376 33.68 3.14 -1.08
CA ASP A 376 33.55 4.58 -0.97
C ASP A 376 33.01 5.00 0.42
N PHE A 377 32.08 4.19 1.00
CA PHE A 377 31.64 4.40 2.38
C PHE A 377 32.78 4.21 3.37
N ASN A 378 33.54 3.11 3.23
CA ASN A 378 34.65 2.81 4.11
C ASN A 378 35.73 3.89 4.03
N ALA A 379 36.08 4.37 2.84
CA ALA A 379 37.03 5.45 2.64
C ALA A 379 36.56 6.78 3.23
N GLU A 380 35.27 7.14 3.02
CA GLU A 380 34.69 8.35 3.61
C GLU A 380 34.67 8.28 5.14
N MET A 381 34.27 7.15 5.71
CA MET A 381 34.24 6.93 7.15
C MET A 381 35.65 6.97 7.74
N GLN A 382 36.62 6.33 7.09
CA GLN A 382 38.02 6.39 7.49
C GLN A 382 38.55 7.83 7.52
N SER A 383 38.27 8.63 6.48
CA SER A 383 38.66 10.04 6.41
C SER A 383 38.02 10.86 7.53
N ARG A 384 36.74 10.64 7.81
CA ARG A 384 36.03 11.30 8.93
C ARG A 384 36.63 10.92 10.28
N LEU A 385 36.94 9.64 10.51
CA LEU A 385 37.55 9.17 11.75
C LEU A 385 38.96 9.73 11.93
N ASN A 386 39.78 9.82 10.87
CA ASN A 386 41.08 10.45 10.89
C ASN A 386 41.08 11.95 11.25
N THR A 387 39.95 12.63 11.02
CA THR A 387 39.74 14.00 11.44
C THR A 387 39.15 14.11 12.85
N MET A 388 38.13 13.28 13.14
CA MET A 388 37.33 13.39 14.35
C MET A 388 38.11 12.89 15.58
N ILE A 389 38.80 11.76 15.49
CA ILE A 389 39.49 11.17 16.66
C ILE A 389 40.59 12.09 17.20
N PRO A 390 41.52 12.65 16.38
CA PRO A 390 42.47 13.62 16.86
C PRO A 390 41.85 14.85 17.51
N ASN A 391 40.74 15.36 16.93
CA ASN A 391 40.00 16.49 17.51
C ASN A 391 39.36 16.15 18.86
N LEU A 392 38.78 14.95 19.04
CA LEU A 392 38.27 14.49 20.33
C LEU A 392 39.37 14.31 21.36
N MET A 393 40.53 13.76 20.95
CA MET A 393 41.71 13.65 21.82
C MET A 393 42.20 15.03 22.26
N LEU A 394 42.27 15.98 21.33
CA LEU A 394 42.64 17.38 21.61
C LEU A 394 41.71 17.98 22.64
N GLN A 395 40.40 17.88 22.40
CA GLN A 395 39.40 18.46 23.31
C GLN A 395 39.48 17.83 24.70
N ALA A 396 39.57 16.49 24.79
CA ALA A 396 39.71 15.79 26.06
C ALA A 396 40.96 16.22 26.88
N MET A 397 42.09 16.48 26.20
CA MET A 397 43.28 17.00 26.84
C MET A 397 43.11 18.42 27.34
N ILE A 398 42.42 19.26 26.59
CA ILE A 398 42.11 20.66 27.01
C ILE A 398 41.15 20.65 28.20
N ASP A 399 40.09 19.85 28.15
CA ASP A 399 39.12 19.74 29.25
C ASP A 399 39.75 19.11 30.50
N GLY A 400 40.78 18.27 30.34
CA GLY A 400 41.66 17.80 31.43
C GLY A 400 42.64 18.81 31.98
N GLY A 401 42.56 20.11 31.53
CA GLY A 401 43.38 21.22 32.02
C GLY A 401 44.71 21.40 31.32
N MET A 402 44.96 20.72 30.18
CA MET A 402 46.18 20.93 29.39
C MET A 402 46.08 22.21 28.58
N PRO A 403 47.09 23.07 28.53
CA PRO A 403 47.09 24.25 27.65
C PRO A 403 46.92 23.85 26.20
N ALA A 404 46.05 24.52 25.43
CA ALA A 404 45.67 24.15 24.08
C ALA A 404 46.88 23.96 23.12
N ALA A 405 47.91 24.82 23.20
CA ALA A 405 49.10 24.67 22.40
C ALA A 405 49.89 23.35 22.71
N VAL A 406 49.95 22.96 23.97
CA VAL A 406 50.60 21.73 24.41
C VAL A 406 49.79 20.47 23.99
N ALA A 407 48.47 20.57 24.18
CA ALA A 407 47.56 19.52 23.75
C ALA A 407 47.64 19.31 22.21
N SER A 408 47.60 20.35 21.41
CA SER A 408 47.73 20.32 19.96
C SER A 408 49.07 19.70 19.52
N ALA A 409 50.19 20.12 20.11
CA ALA A 409 51.49 19.56 19.81
C ALA A 409 51.57 18.07 20.17
N ARG A 410 50.91 17.63 21.28
CA ARG A 410 50.88 16.26 21.72
C ARG A 410 50.04 15.37 20.81
N VAL A 411 48.89 15.84 20.38
CA VAL A 411 48.04 15.14 19.43
C VAL A 411 48.72 14.99 18.08
N ALA A 412 49.37 16.09 17.59
CA ALA A 412 50.13 16.04 16.35
C ALA A 412 51.31 15.02 16.42
N ALA A 413 52.01 14.97 17.57
CA ALA A 413 53.11 14.01 17.78
C ALA A 413 52.62 12.56 17.88
N MET A 414 51.34 12.28 18.13
CA MET A 414 50.76 10.91 18.06
C MET A 414 50.68 10.37 16.64
N ALA A 415 50.69 11.25 15.62
CA ALA A 415 50.64 10.89 14.20
C ALA A 415 49.53 9.83 13.89
N PHE A 416 48.36 10.04 14.47
CA PHE A 416 47.22 9.10 14.31
C PHE A 416 46.80 9.03 12.86
N ASN A 417 46.78 7.81 12.31
CA ASN A 417 46.31 7.51 10.96
C ASN A 417 45.62 6.16 10.94
N MET A 418 44.31 6.15 10.75
CA MET A 418 43.52 4.94 10.52
C MET A 418 43.50 4.63 9.03
N HIS A 419 43.73 3.39 8.66
CA HIS A 419 43.68 2.88 7.29
C HIS A 419 43.06 1.48 7.24
N ASP A 420 42.76 1.00 6.03
CA ASP A 420 42.15 -0.32 5.76
C ASP A 420 40.84 -0.54 6.54
N LEU A 421 40.06 0.51 6.73
CA LEU A 421 38.75 0.40 7.39
C LEU A 421 37.78 -0.41 6.51
N ASP A 422 37.20 -1.47 7.06
CA ASP A 422 36.10 -2.22 6.50
C ASP A 422 35.01 -2.46 7.55
N MET A 423 33.79 -1.99 7.24
CA MET A 423 32.62 -2.18 8.10
C MET A 423 31.86 -3.47 7.80
N GLY A 424 32.27 -4.20 6.77
CA GLY A 424 31.71 -5.51 6.40
C GLY A 424 30.23 -5.48 6.05
N THR A 425 29.51 -6.51 6.50
CA THR A 425 28.07 -6.68 6.26
C THR A 425 27.34 -6.89 7.59
N VAL A 426 26.21 -6.19 7.76
CA VAL A 426 25.25 -6.45 8.83
C VAL A 426 24.19 -7.42 8.30
N PRO A 427 24.15 -8.71 8.76
CA PRO A 427 23.31 -9.74 8.14
C PRO A 427 21.81 -9.55 8.31
N GLY A 428 21.33 -9.00 9.44
CA GLY A 428 19.92 -8.63 9.66
C GLY A 428 18.92 -9.79 9.53
N CYS A 429 18.97 -10.77 10.44
CA CYS A 429 18.04 -11.90 10.45
C CYS A 429 16.94 -11.70 11.50
N PHE A 430 15.67 -11.69 11.08
CA PHE A 430 14.53 -11.41 11.95
C PHE A 430 13.38 -12.37 11.69
N ARG A 431 12.70 -12.82 12.78
CA ARG A 431 11.41 -13.49 12.71
C ARG A 431 10.41 -12.70 13.50
N THR A 432 9.29 -12.33 12.85
CA THR A 432 8.26 -11.48 13.46
C THR A 432 6.88 -12.14 13.34
N PRO A 433 6.60 -13.24 14.10
CA PRO A 433 5.27 -13.82 14.13
C PRO A 433 4.27 -12.88 14.81
N GLN A 434 3.05 -12.86 14.28
CA GLN A 434 1.95 -12.04 14.78
C GLN A 434 0.66 -12.85 14.84
N MET A 435 -0.04 -12.80 15.97
CA MET A 435 -1.35 -13.38 16.20
C MET A 435 -2.36 -12.28 16.51
N ASN A 436 -3.54 -12.34 15.89
CA ASN A 436 -4.63 -11.43 16.19
C ASN A 436 -5.91 -12.23 16.45
N LEU A 437 -6.65 -11.81 17.47
CA LEU A 437 -7.97 -12.31 17.82
C LEU A 437 -8.92 -11.14 17.93
N GLY A 438 -10.12 -11.26 17.37
CA GLY A 438 -11.15 -10.23 17.44
C GLY A 438 -12.52 -10.82 17.70
N LEU A 439 -13.31 -10.17 18.55
CA LEU A 439 -14.73 -10.47 18.75
C LEU A 439 -15.52 -9.21 18.51
N LEU A 440 -16.54 -9.28 17.68
CA LEU A 440 -17.34 -8.13 17.27
C LEU A 440 -18.85 -8.37 17.45
N HIS A 441 -19.56 -7.29 17.75
CA HIS A 441 -21.00 -7.23 17.70
C HIS A 441 -21.44 -5.87 17.14
N GLU A 442 -22.37 -5.87 16.19
CA GLU A 442 -23.05 -4.66 15.73
C GLU A 442 -24.57 -4.90 15.69
N SER A 443 -25.33 -4.00 16.27
CA SER A 443 -26.78 -3.98 16.22
C SER A 443 -27.30 -2.72 15.57
N THR A 444 -28.28 -2.85 14.69
CA THR A 444 -29.01 -1.70 14.14
C THR A 444 -30.49 -1.80 14.57
N PHE A 445 -30.97 -0.74 15.15
CA PHE A 445 -32.34 -0.58 15.62
C PHE A 445 -33.09 0.44 14.75
N ALA A 446 -34.19 0.07 14.15
CA ALA A 446 -35.11 0.98 13.53
C ALA A 446 -35.96 1.64 14.66
N LEU A 447 -35.59 2.85 15.06
CA LEU A 447 -36.27 3.62 16.11
C LEU A 447 -37.63 4.11 15.61
N THR A 448 -37.68 4.52 14.34
CA THR A 448 -38.89 4.82 13.58
C THR A 448 -38.74 4.19 12.19
N ASP A 449 -39.72 4.38 11.31
CA ASP A 449 -39.63 3.88 9.93
C ASP A 449 -38.52 4.58 9.12
N ARG A 450 -38.11 5.78 9.54
CA ARG A 450 -37.04 6.56 8.87
C ARG A 450 -35.78 6.75 9.70
N LEU A 451 -35.83 6.57 11.02
CA LEU A 451 -34.66 6.77 11.90
C LEU A 451 -34.11 5.44 12.38
N LYS A 452 -32.83 5.20 12.13
CA LYS A 452 -32.10 4.00 12.56
C LYS A 452 -30.90 4.36 13.41
N ALA A 453 -30.67 3.62 14.48
CA ALA A 453 -29.49 3.72 15.32
C ALA A 453 -28.64 2.45 15.16
N THR A 454 -27.32 2.61 14.94
CA THR A 454 -26.35 1.53 14.85
C THR A 454 -25.40 1.62 16.04
N LEU A 455 -25.26 0.53 16.79
CA LEU A 455 -24.34 0.39 17.91
C LEU A 455 -23.42 -0.79 17.63
N GLY A 456 -22.12 -0.54 17.63
CA GLY A 456 -21.11 -1.55 17.37
C GLY A 456 -20.04 -1.55 18.45
N LEU A 457 -19.50 -2.73 18.75
CA LEU A 457 -18.39 -2.91 19.67
C LEU A 457 -17.52 -4.07 19.18
N ARG A 458 -16.21 -3.85 19.17
CA ARG A 458 -15.23 -4.91 18.93
C ARG A 458 -14.15 -4.87 19.98
N TYR A 459 -13.73 -6.04 20.40
CA TYR A 459 -12.54 -6.26 21.19
C TYR A 459 -11.49 -6.99 20.34
N ASP A 460 -10.30 -6.40 20.23
CA ASP A 460 -9.15 -6.99 19.55
C ASP A 460 -8.01 -7.23 20.52
N LEU A 461 -7.38 -8.40 20.40
CA LEU A 461 -6.12 -8.78 21.03
C LEU A 461 -5.10 -9.04 19.93
N SER A 462 -3.99 -8.32 19.96
CA SER A 462 -2.85 -8.53 19.07
C SER A 462 -1.61 -8.90 19.88
N ARG A 463 -1.01 -10.04 19.55
CA ARG A 463 0.28 -10.47 20.11
C ARG A 463 1.31 -10.48 18.99
N GLN A 464 2.41 -9.77 19.21
CA GLN A 464 3.54 -9.67 18.29
C GLN A 464 4.80 -10.16 18.98
N GLN A 465 5.69 -10.79 18.25
CA GLN A 465 6.98 -11.24 18.69
C GLN A 465 8.05 -10.78 17.71
N ILE A 466 9.25 -10.56 18.20
CA ILE A 466 10.46 -10.44 17.40
C ILE A 466 11.52 -11.37 17.95
N ASP A 467 12.05 -12.23 17.08
CA ASP A 467 13.28 -12.99 17.30
C ASP A 467 14.33 -12.38 16.37
N TYR A 468 15.46 -12.04 16.91
CA TYR A 468 16.58 -11.49 16.12
C TYR A 468 17.86 -12.20 16.44
N ALA A 469 18.67 -12.45 15.40
CA ALA A 469 20.03 -12.93 15.46
C ALA A 469 20.83 -12.16 14.40
N THR A 470 21.64 -11.22 14.82
CA THR A 470 22.33 -10.30 13.92
C THR A 470 23.66 -9.84 14.55
N SER A 471 24.58 -9.41 13.70
CA SER A 471 25.93 -9.02 14.13
C SER A 471 26.44 -7.87 13.27
N ALA A 472 27.50 -7.23 13.71
CA ALA A 472 28.29 -6.31 12.90
C ALA A 472 29.77 -6.51 13.21
N CYS A 473 30.59 -6.19 12.22
CA CYS A 473 32.05 -6.25 12.36
C CYS A 473 32.68 -4.97 11.84
N MET A 474 33.87 -4.68 12.31
CA MET A 474 34.71 -3.60 11.85
C MET A 474 36.17 -4.05 11.91
N THR A 475 36.85 -3.98 10.79
CA THR A 475 38.31 -4.14 10.75
C THR A 475 38.99 -2.86 10.30
N ALA A 476 40.14 -2.54 10.87
CA ALA A 476 40.98 -1.38 10.52
C ALA A 476 42.39 -1.59 11.03
N ALA A 477 43.32 -0.78 10.56
CA ALA A 477 44.63 -0.61 11.17
C ALA A 477 44.82 0.87 11.54
N VAL A 478 45.47 1.10 12.68
CA VAL A 478 45.79 2.45 13.15
C VAL A 478 47.28 2.57 13.36
N ASP A 479 47.93 3.41 12.56
CA ASP A 479 49.29 3.83 12.80
C ASP A 479 49.31 4.98 13.76
N MET A 480 50.12 4.89 14.80
CA MET A 480 50.37 5.98 15.74
C MET A 480 51.69 5.84 16.48
N MET A 481 52.20 6.96 17.00
CA MET A 481 53.35 6.98 17.89
C MET A 481 52.97 6.58 19.30
N VAL A 482 53.41 5.41 19.79
CA VAL A 482 53.23 4.91 21.15
C VAL A 482 54.57 4.91 21.86
N LYS A 483 54.67 5.73 22.92
CA LYS A 483 55.91 5.91 23.70
C LYS A 483 57.16 6.25 22.85
N GLY A 484 56.92 6.99 21.75
CA GLY A 484 57.98 7.43 20.84
C GLY A 484 58.41 6.40 19.76
N ALA A 485 57.71 5.29 19.65
CA ALA A 485 57.91 4.28 18.60
C ALA A 485 56.69 4.23 17.64
N PRO A 486 56.91 4.18 16.33
CA PRO A 486 55.83 3.97 15.39
C PRO A 486 55.23 2.56 15.60
N THR A 487 53.94 2.48 15.77
CA THR A 487 53.19 1.27 16.10
C THR A 487 51.95 1.19 15.22
N THR A 488 51.73 0.07 14.56
CA THR A 488 50.49 -0.26 13.90
C THR A 488 49.63 -1.12 14.82
N ILE A 489 48.43 -0.66 15.11
CA ILE A 489 47.46 -1.35 15.98
C ILE A 489 46.33 -1.91 15.08
N PRO A 490 46.22 -3.23 14.92
CA PRO A 490 45.11 -3.81 14.20
C PRO A 490 43.84 -3.75 15.04
N TYR A 491 42.75 -3.40 14.39
CA TYR A 491 41.39 -3.46 14.94
C TYR A 491 40.62 -4.57 14.23
N ASP A 492 40.06 -5.51 14.99
CA ASP A 492 39.15 -6.55 14.53
C ASP A 492 38.11 -6.71 15.63
N ILE A 493 36.97 -6.09 15.43
CA ILE A 493 35.92 -5.97 16.44
C ILE A 493 34.62 -6.45 15.83
N SER A 494 33.92 -7.34 16.53
CA SER A 494 32.59 -7.76 16.18
C SER A 494 31.66 -7.74 17.39
N THR A 495 30.40 -7.43 17.14
CA THR A 495 29.35 -7.46 18.15
C THR A 495 28.20 -8.32 17.69
N LEU A 496 27.66 -9.13 18.61
CA LEU A 496 26.53 -10.02 18.38
C LEU A 496 25.34 -9.58 19.24
N LEU A 497 24.15 -9.61 18.62
CA LEU A 497 22.87 -9.42 19.29
C LEU A 497 21.95 -10.57 18.93
N GLU A 498 21.54 -11.36 19.93
CA GLU A 498 20.55 -12.43 19.76
C GLU A 498 19.58 -12.41 20.94
N ASN A 499 18.30 -12.27 20.65
CA ASN A 499 17.27 -12.34 21.68
C ASN A 499 15.87 -12.53 21.07
N ARG A 500 14.89 -12.69 21.97
CA ARG A 500 13.46 -12.80 21.66
C ARG A 500 12.64 -11.87 22.55
N HIS A 501 11.69 -11.17 21.97
CA HIS A 501 10.74 -10.37 22.73
C HIS A 501 9.32 -10.50 22.17
N HIS A 502 8.31 -10.28 23.02
CA HIS A 502 6.91 -10.24 22.60
C HIS A 502 6.18 -9.09 23.28
N SER A 503 5.21 -8.55 22.59
CA SER A 503 4.29 -7.54 23.11
C SER A 503 2.84 -7.97 22.86
N THR A 504 1.94 -7.53 23.72
CA THR A 504 0.50 -7.79 23.60
C THR A 504 -0.25 -6.49 23.75
N ALA A 505 -1.12 -6.22 22.80
CA ALA A 505 -1.98 -5.03 22.78
C ALA A 505 -3.45 -5.45 22.82
N HIS A 506 -4.24 -4.69 23.57
CA HIS A 506 -5.68 -4.85 23.71
C HIS A 506 -6.37 -3.59 23.22
N GLN A 507 -7.38 -3.72 22.38
CA GLN A 507 -8.14 -2.57 21.87
C GLN A 507 -9.64 -2.81 21.94
N LEU A 508 -10.36 -1.79 22.38
CA LEU A 508 -11.82 -1.75 22.33
C LEU A 508 -12.22 -0.69 21.30
N LEU A 509 -13.05 -1.09 20.33
CA LEU A 509 -13.39 -0.31 19.13
C LEU A 509 -14.92 -0.10 19.08
N PRO A 510 -15.44 0.91 19.79
CA PRO A 510 -16.84 1.28 19.73
C PRO A 510 -17.18 2.04 18.44
N LYS A 511 -18.46 1.89 18.03
CA LYS A 511 -19.09 2.65 16.94
C LYS A 511 -20.52 3.01 17.34
N VAL A 512 -20.91 4.25 17.11
CA VAL A 512 -22.26 4.72 17.22
C VAL A 512 -22.64 5.44 15.94
N GLY A 513 -23.75 5.07 15.33
CA GLY A 513 -24.24 5.68 14.09
C GLY A 513 -25.73 5.98 14.16
N LEU A 514 -26.13 7.06 13.54
CA LEU A 514 -27.53 7.42 13.29
C LEU A 514 -27.71 7.58 11.79
N THR A 515 -28.78 7.05 11.23
CA THR A 515 -29.16 7.20 9.82
C THR A 515 -30.63 7.62 9.76
N PHE A 516 -30.89 8.70 9.04
CA PHE A 516 -32.23 9.18 8.76
C PHE A 516 -32.52 9.07 7.28
N ASP A 517 -33.48 8.21 6.91
CA ASP A 517 -33.92 8.03 5.53
C ASP A 517 -34.82 9.26 5.15
N VAL A 518 -34.35 10.04 4.17
CA VAL A 518 -35.02 11.28 3.73
C VAL A 518 -36.25 10.96 2.89
N ASP A 519 -36.11 9.94 2.05
CA ASP A 519 -37.15 9.49 1.11
C ASP A 519 -37.10 7.96 0.93
N ASP A 520 -37.98 7.44 0.09
CA ASP A 520 -38.06 6.01 -0.24
C ASP A 520 -37.14 5.61 -1.39
N SER A 521 -36.41 6.55 -1.99
CA SER A 521 -35.41 6.29 -3.05
C SER A 521 -34.08 5.79 -2.51
N GLY A 522 -33.93 5.71 -1.18
CA GLY A 522 -32.71 5.35 -0.49
C GLY A 522 -31.81 6.53 -0.15
N SER A 523 -32.29 7.76 -0.32
CA SER A 523 -31.61 8.97 0.14
C SER A 523 -31.59 9.02 1.66
N ASN A 524 -30.43 9.35 2.25
CA ASN A 524 -30.30 9.42 3.70
C ASN A 524 -29.27 10.46 4.14
N VAL A 525 -29.40 10.86 5.41
CA VAL A 525 -28.41 11.64 6.15
C VAL A 525 -27.94 10.80 7.32
N TYR A 526 -26.65 10.83 7.61
CA TYR A 526 -26.10 10.06 8.70
C TYR A 526 -25.12 10.86 9.56
N ALA A 527 -24.93 10.40 10.79
CA ALA A 527 -23.86 10.81 11.67
C ALA A 527 -23.23 9.57 12.29
N THR A 528 -21.89 9.55 12.42
CA THR A 528 -21.19 8.42 13.04
C THR A 528 -20.03 8.90 13.90
N LEU A 529 -19.83 8.18 15.01
CA LEU A 529 -18.67 8.23 15.87
C LEU A 529 -18.05 6.85 15.89
N SER A 530 -16.77 6.73 15.53
CA SER A 530 -16.07 5.45 15.49
C SER A 530 -14.63 5.57 15.95
N LYS A 531 -14.11 4.51 16.56
CA LYS A 531 -12.71 4.38 16.95
C LYS A 531 -11.99 3.43 16.00
N GLY A 532 -10.81 3.85 15.54
CA GLY A 532 -9.89 3.04 14.77
C GLY A 532 -8.59 2.80 15.52
N TYR A 533 -7.81 1.81 15.10
CA TYR A 533 -6.45 1.62 15.57
C TYR A 533 -5.59 0.90 14.55
N ARG A 534 -4.30 1.09 14.70
CA ARG A 534 -3.24 0.37 14.00
C ARG A 534 -2.27 -0.21 15.03
N ALA A 535 -1.86 -1.47 14.82
CA ALA A 535 -0.96 -2.13 15.76
C ALA A 535 0.41 -1.46 15.82
N GLY A 536 1.05 -1.51 16.98
CA GLY A 536 2.45 -1.20 17.15
C GLY A 536 3.35 -2.26 16.49
N GLY A 537 4.64 -2.24 16.79
CA GLY A 537 5.57 -3.20 16.19
C GLY A 537 7.01 -2.95 16.54
N TYR A 538 7.91 -3.47 15.70
CA TYR A 538 9.35 -3.41 15.88
C TYR A 538 10.05 -2.91 14.63
N ASN A 539 11.02 -2.01 14.80
CA ASN A 539 11.85 -1.42 13.76
C ASN A 539 13.11 -2.26 13.54
N ILE A 540 13.10 -3.16 12.59
CA ILE A 540 14.30 -3.97 12.28
C ILE A 540 15.45 -3.12 11.69
N GLN A 541 15.16 -1.98 11.12
CA GLN A 541 16.16 -1.07 10.53
C GLN A 541 17.03 -0.37 11.59
N ASN A 542 16.53 -0.20 12.82
CA ASN A 542 17.26 0.44 13.91
C ASN A 542 18.44 -0.38 14.44
N PHE A 543 18.52 -1.67 14.09
CA PHE A 543 19.65 -2.51 14.47
C PHE A 543 20.99 -2.00 13.92
N SER A 544 21.00 -1.36 12.76
CA SER A 544 22.21 -0.76 12.21
C SER A 544 22.78 0.35 13.11
N ASP A 545 21.93 1.18 13.71
CA ASP A 545 22.34 2.23 14.65
C ASP A 545 22.83 1.68 15.97
N ILE A 546 22.16 0.64 16.47
CA ILE A 546 22.57 -0.05 17.69
C ILE A 546 23.97 -0.61 17.51
N PHE A 547 24.25 -1.29 16.37
CA PHE A 547 25.55 -1.85 16.09
C PHE A 547 26.66 -0.82 15.95
N GLN A 548 26.41 0.27 15.24
CA GLN A 548 27.41 1.33 15.08
C GLN A 548 27.74 1.96 16.41
N THR A 549 26.74 2.17 17.29
CA THR A 549 26.96 2.68 18.65
C THR A 549 27.78 1.69 19.49
N GLN A 550 27.50 0.41 19.40
CA GLN A 550 28.23 -0.64 20.13
C GLN A 550 29.65 -0.77 19.62
N LEU A 551 29.85 -0.91 18.30
CA LEU A 551 31.20 -0.98 17.69
C LEU A 551 32.05 0.24 18.05
N ALA A 552 31.47 1.46 18.08
CA ALA A 552 32.17 2.65 18.48
C ALA A 552 32.54 2.65 19.96
N ALA A 553 31.72 2.06 20.83
CA ALA A 553 32.01 1.92 22.25
C ALA A 553 33.13 0.91 22.50
N GLU A 554 33.05 -0.24 21.84
CA GLU A 554 34.06 -1.31 21.94
C GLU A 554 35.41 -0.86 21.39
N ALA A 555 35.43 -0.13 20.26
CA ALA A 555 36.64 0.42 19.66
C ALA A 555 37.39 1.40 20.61
N ARG A 556 36.68 2.12 21.48
CA ARG A 556 37.30 3.03 22.46
C ARG A 556 38.06 2.28 23.57
N SER A 557 37.60 1.09 23.92
CA SER A 557 38.22 0.25 24.99
C SER A 557 39.24 -0.75 24.43
N TYR A 558 39.23 -0.99 23.14
CA TYR A 558 40.11 -1.94 22.47
C TYR A 558 41.52 -1.40 22.33
N SER A 559 42.48 -2.14 22.83
CA SER A 559 43.92 -1.76 22.81
C SER A 559 44.71 -2.44 21.69
N GLY A 560 44.04 -3.16 20.80
CA GLY A 560 44.65 -3.94 19.72
C GLY A 560 45.07 -5.35 20.13
N GLY A 561 45.33 -6.21 19.16
CA GLY A 561 45.79 -7.57 19.37
C GLY A 561 44.86 -8.64 18.83
N ALA A 562 44.42 -9.59 19.65
CA ALA A 562 43.47 -10.62 19.21
C ALA A 562 42.09 -10.07 18.85
N PRO A 563 41.37 -10.68 17.90
CA PRO A 563 40.01 -10.27 17.58
C PRO A 563 39.12 -10.17 18.81
N LEU A 564 38.36 -9.09 18.92
CA LEU A 564 37.40 -8.83 20.00
C LEU A 564 36.00 -9.20 19.53
N VAL A 565 35.39 -10.20 20.13
CA VAL A 565 33.98 -10.56 19.91
C VAL A 565 33.19 -10.23 21.18
N VAL A 566 32.22 -9.35 21.07
CA VAL A 566 31.38 -8.92 22.20
C VAL A 566 29.95 -9.41 21.99
N ASP A 567 29.47 -10.24 22.91
CA ASP A 567 28.05 -10.62 22.96
C ASP A 567 27.26 -9.58 23.76
N ASN A 568 26.53 -8.75 23.07
CA ASN A 568 25.67 -7.71 23.63
C ASN A 568 24.21 -8.16 23.82
N SER A 569 23.91 -9.46 23.67
CA SER A 569 22.55 -10.02 23.79
C SER A 569 21.91 -9.74 25.16
N GLY A 570 22.72 -9.55 26.21
CA GLY A 570 22.27 -9.17 27.55
C GLY A 570 21.71 -7.73 27.66
N ASN A 571 21.96 -6.85 26.67
CA ASN A 571 21.50 -5.46 26.67
C ASN A 571 20.11 -5.30 26.03
N TYR A 572 19.24 -6.29 26.20
CA TYR A 572 17.97 -6.38 25.48
C TYR A 572 16.98 -5.24 25.78
N GLU A 573 16.97 -4.67 26.99
CA GLU A 573 16.06 -3.58 27.35
C GLU A 573 16.35 -2.30 26.54
N ASN A 574 17.62 -1.95 26.37
CA ASN A 574 18.01 -0.82 25.55
C ASN A 574 17.69 -1.06 24.07
N VAL A 575 17.88 -2.29 23.59
CA VAL A 575 17.50 -2.69 22.23
C VAL A 575 15.99 -2.51 22.04
N LEU A 576 15.17 -3.01 22.97
CA LEU A 576 13.71 -2.88 22.90
C LEU A 576 13.24 -1.43 22.87
N ASN A 577 13.79 -0.58 23.72
CA ASN A 577 13.45 0.84 23.77
C ASN A 577 13.77 1.55 22.44
N THR A 578 14.78 1.07 21.71
CA THR A 578 15.18 1.62 20.42
C THR A 578 14.33 1.11 19.26
N ILE A 579 13.91 -0.17 19.30
CA ILE A 579 13.23 -0.80 18.16
C ILE A 579 11.70 -0.78 18.25
N SER A 580 11.12 -0.64 19.46
CA SER A 580 9.67 -0.74 19.66
C SER A 580 8.95 0.56 19.29
N TYR A 581 7.75 0.42 18.76
CA TYR A 581 6.81 1.54 18.60
C TYR A 581 5.39 1.13 19.01
N GLU A 582 4.67 2.11 19.56
CA GLU A 582 3.35 1.95 20.16
C GLU A 582 2.22 1.88 19.13
N PRO A 583 1.05 1.28 19.49
CA PRO A 583 -0.14 1.36 18.68
C PRO A 583 -0.62 2.81 18.47
N GLU A 584 -1.06 3.11 17.24
CA GLU A 584 -1.76 4.34 16.89
C GLU A 584 -3.27 4.15 17.11
N THR A 585 -3.96 5.17 17.58
CA THR A 585 -5.41 5.15 17.75
C THR A 585 -6.05 6.44 17.28
N SER A 586 -7.26 6.34 16.73
CA SER A 586 -8.03 7.50 16.27
C SER A 586 -9.49 7.45 16.69
N TRP A 587 -10.08 8.66 16.83
CA TRP A 587 -11.50 8.88 16.95
C TRP A 587 -11.98 9.69 15.75
N ASN A 588 -12.94 9.17 15.01
CA ASN A 588 -13.58 9.82 13.87
C ASN A 588 -15.00 10.28 14.22
N TYR A 589 -15.25 11.55 13.97
CA TYR A 589 -16.55 12.21 14.02
C TYR A 589 -16.95 12.56 12.60
N GLU A 590 -18.05 12.03 12.11
CA GLU A 590 -18.45 12.19 10.71
C GLU A 590 -19.94 12.46 10.59
N VAL A 591 -20.29 13.36 9.69
CA VAL A 591 -21.67 13.63 9.24
C VAL A 591 -21.66 13.59 7.72
N GLY A 592 -22.64 12.94 7.12
CA GLY A 592 -22.71 12.85 5.66
C GLY A 592 -24.13 12.60 5.16
N THR A 593 -24.24 12.55 3.85
CA THR A 593 -25.50 12.26 3.16
C THR A 593 -25.24 11.48 1.88
N HIS A 594 -26.19 10.59 1.58
CA HIS A 594 -26.30 9.90 0.30
C HIS A 594 -27.64 10.27 -0.32
N LEU A 595 -27.62 11.00 -1.43
CA LEU A 595 -28.83 11.46 -2.11
C LEU A 595 -28.96 10.80 -3.48
N ASN A 596 -30.14 10.31 -3.79
CA ASN A 596 -30.57 9.84 -5.10
C ASN A 596 -31.57 10.85 -5.66
N LEU A 597 -31.13 11.62 -6.64
CA LEU A 597 -31.89 12.73 -7.20
C LEU A 597 -32.36 12.39 -8.61
N PHE A 598 -33.46 13.01 -9.05
CA PHE A 598 -33.97 12.87 -10.41
C PHE A 598 -34.17 11.41 -10.85
N GLN A 599 -34.86 10.61 -10.02
CA GLN A 599 -35.09 9.17 -10.28
C GLN A 599 -33.77 8.37 -10.46
N GLN A 600 -32.75 8.68 -9.64
CA GLN A 600 -31.43 8.10 -9.65
C GLN A 600 -30.52 8.50 -10.85
N ALA A 601 -30.97 9.42 -11.71
CA ALA A 601 -30.10 9.97 -12.75
C ALA A 601 -28.88 10.73 -12.18
N LEU A 602 -28.95 11.14 -10.93
CA LEU A 602 -27.89 11.82 -10.20
C LEU A 602 -27.76 11.24 -8.80
N GLN A 603 -26.59 10.79 -8.46
CA GLN A 603 -26.20 10.38 -7.09
C GLN A 603 -25.20 11.40 -6.53
N LEU A 604 -25.51 11.96 -5.36
CA LEU A 604 -24.67 12.91 -4.65
C LEU A 604 -24.35 12.36 -3.27
N ASP A 605 -23.06 12.20 -2.98
CA ASP A 605 -22.56 11.79 -1.67
C ASP A 605 -21.68 12.92 -1.11
N LEU A 606 -22.01 13.37 0.11
CA LEU A 606 -21.25 14.40 0.83
C LEU A 606 -20.88 13.87 2.21
N ALA A 607 -19.67 14.19 2.67
CA ALA A 607 -19.24 13.90 4.03
C ALA A 607 -18.37 15.04 4.57
N ALA A 608 -18.53 15.33 5.85
CA ALA A 608 -17.63 16.18 6.63
C ALA A 608 -17.11 15.36 7.80
N TYR A 609 -15.80 15.42 8.07
CA TYR A 609 -15.19 14.63 9.11
C TYR A 609 -14.19 15.42 9.94
N PHE A 610 -14.02 14.95 11.18
CA PHE A 610 -12.95 15.37 12.08
C PHE A 610 -12.38 14.14 12.77
N ILE A 611 -11.05 13.95 12.65
CA ILE A 611 -10.34 12.81 13.20
C ILE A 611 -9.27 13.30 14.18
N GLN A 612 -9.26 12.75 15.40
CA GLN A 612 -8.21 12.94 16.39
C GLN A 612 -7.35 11.68 16.45
N ILE A 613 -6.05 11.84 16.24
CA ILE A 613 -5.08 10.74 16.19
C ILE A 613 -4.11 10.90 17.36
N ARG A 614 -3.83 9.80 18.06
CA ARG A 614 -2.84 9.70 19.14
C ARG A 614 -1.78 8.68 18.79
N ASN A 615 -0.54 8.96 19.17
CA ASN A 615 0.63 8.15 18.89
C ASN A 615 0.76 7.89 17.38
N GLN A 616 0.56 8.92 16.55
CA GLN A 616 0.60 8.76 15.10
C GLN A 616 1.91 8.14 14.66
N GLN A 617 1.83 7.06 13.93
CA GLN A 617 2.98 6.33 13.42
C GLN A 617 3.50 7.01 12.14
N LEU A 618 4.70 7.54 12.20
CA LEU A 618 5.38 8.20 11.09
C LEU A 618 6.64 7.44 10.69
N SER A 619 6.92 7.41 9.40
CA SER A 619 8.17 6.85 8.87
C SER A 619 9.21 7.96 8.72
N GLN A 620 10.33 7.84 9.42
CA GLN A 620 11.48 8.74 9.30
C GLN A 620 12.77 7.96 9.03
N MET A 621 13.86 8.65 8.73
CA MET A 621 15.17 8.01 8.60
C MET A 621 15.59 7.42 9.95
N ALA A 622 16.06 6.18 9.94
CA ALA A 622 16.36 5.42 11.15
C ALA A 622 17.63 5.91 11.84
N SER A 623 18.57 6.52 11.13
CA SER A 623 19.90 6.70 11.64
C SER A 623 20.58 8.01 11.28
N ASN A 624 21.56 8.38 12.13
CA ASN A 624 22.51 9.46 11.88
C ASN A 624 23.44 9.16 10.67
N TYR A 625 23.43 7.94 10.16
CA TYR A 625 24.26 7.51 9.03
C TYR A 625 23.50 7.49 7.70
N GLY A 626 22.23 7.90 7.70
CA GLY A 626 21.46 8.18 6.50
C GLY A 626 20.84 6.99 5.78
N PHE A 627 20.76 5.82 6.41
CA PHE A 627 20.15 4.63 5.77
C PHE A 627 19.12 3.94 6.65
N GLY A 628 18.13 3.33 5.98
CA GLY A 628 17.00 2.69 6.65
C GLY A 628 15.91 3.66 7.08
N ARG A 629 14.75 3.12 7.41
CA ARG A 629 13.61 3.87 7.92
C ARG A 629 13.01 3.20 9.12
N SER A 630 12.73 3.98 10.14
CA SER A 630 12.02 3.54 11.32
C SER A 630 10.63 4.16 11.42
N MET A 631 9.78 3.49 12.19
CA MET A 631 8.52 4.02 12.67
C MET A 631 8.74 4.71 13.99
N VAL A 632 8.25 5.92 14.11
CA VAL A 632 8.20 6.66 15.37
C VAL A 632 6.77 7.05 15.70
N ASN A 633 6.46 7.20 16.98
CA ASN A 633 5.19 7.73 17.41
C ASN A 633 5.29 9.25 17.56
N ALA A 634 4.71 10.01 16.63
CA ALA A 634 4.43 11.42 16.85
C ALA A 634 3.32 11.54 17.92
N GLY A 635 3.39 12.51 18.78
CA GLY A 635 2.47 12.65 19.90
C GLY A 635 1.00 12.67 19.48
N ARG A 636 0.50 13.79 18.97
CA ARG A 636 -0.89 13.95 18.52
C ARG A 636 -0.99 14.67 17.19
N SER A 637 -1.94 14.26 16.38
CA SER A 637 -2.34 15.00 15.18
C SER A 637 -3.87 15.07 15.06
N SER A 638 -4.33 15.93 14.17
CA SER A 638 -5.75 15.98 13.81
C SER A 638 -5.90 16.15 12.31
N SER A 639 -6.91 15.50 11.76
CA SER A 639 -7.31 15.64 10.37
C SER A 639 -8.77 16.02 10.27
N TYR A 640 -9.10 16.97 9.40
CA TYR A 640 -10.48 17.35 9.11
C TYR A 640 -10.63 17.73 7.66
N GLY A 641 -11.83 17.53 7.15
CA GLY A 641 -12.06 17.76 5.75
C GLY A 641 -13.50 17.61 5.30
N LEU A 642 -13.65 17.81 3.99
CA LEU A 642 -14.91 17.67 3.27
C LEU A 642 -14.70 16.75 2.08
N GLU A 643 -15.67 15.92 1.78
CA GLU A 643 -15.70 15.02 0.65
C GLU A 643 -17.00 15.21 -0.12
N ALA A 644 -16.90 15.22 -1.45
CA ALA A 644 -18.05 15.27 -2.34
C ALA A 644 -17.83 14.29 -3.50
N SER A 645 -18.85 13.52 -3.81
CA SER A 645 -18.89 12.67 -5.02
C SER A 645 -20.22 12.89 -5.71
N LEU A 646 -20.16 13.15 -7.00
CA LEU A 646 -21.31 13.29 -7.86
C LEU A 646 -21.14 12.34 -9.03
N ARG A 647 -22.15 11.52 -9.31
CA ARG A 647 -22.12 10.63 -10.47
C ARG A 647 -23.52 10.40 -11.01
N GLY A 648 -23.60 10.04 -12.26
CA GLY A 648 -24.89 9.78 -12.85
C GLY A 648 -24.83 9.47 -14.33
N ARG A 649 -26.05 9.36 -14.89
CA ARG A 649 -26.27 9.18 -16.32
C ARG A 649 -27.37 10.14 -16.80
N LEU A 650 -27.14 10.73 -17.96
CA LEU A 650 -28.04 11.69 -18.59
C LEU A 650 -28.30 11.30 -20.05
N PHE A 651 -29.29 11.95 -20.67
CA PHE A 651 -29.62 11.80 -22.09
C PHE A 651 -29.89 10.34 -22.48
N GLU A 652 -30.84 9.71 -21.81
CA GLU A 652 -31.16 8.28 -22.04
C GLU A 652 -29.94 7.34 -21.87
N ASN A 653 -29.14 7.60 -20.84
CA ASN A 653 -27.90 6.87 -20.51
C ASN A 653 -26.75 7.03 -21.52
N ARG A 654 -26.82 8.01 -22.45
CA ARG A 654 -25.73 8.28 -23.39
C ARG A 654 -24.55 8.99 -22.78
N LEU A 655 -24.75 9.80 -21.76
CA LEU A 655 -23.68 10.47 -21.02
C LEU A 655 -23.55 9.83 -19.63
N SER A 656 -22.44 9.16 -19.38
CA SER A 656 -22.04 8.80 -18.01
C SER A 656 -21.02 9.82 -17.50
N TYR A 657 -21.12 10.21 -16.24
CA TYR A 657 -20.20 11.17 -15.64
C TYR A 657 -19.95 10.90 -14.18
N GLY A 658 -18.76 11.27 -13.73
CA GLY A 658 -18.40 11.26 -12.33
C GLY A 658 -17.50 12.45 -11.97
N LEU A 659 -17.72 13.00 -10.79
CA LEU A 659 -16.92 14.05 -10.19
C LEU A 659 -16.65 13.68 -8.73
N SER A 660 -15.39 13.75 -8.31
CA SER A 660 -15.00 13.57 -6.92
C SER A 660 -14.09 14.70 -6.45
N TYR A 661 -14.30 15.13 -5.22
CA TYR A 661 -13.49 16.14 -4.57
C TYR A 661 -13.29 15.81 -3.11
N GLY A 662 -12.04 15.92 -2.64
CA GLY A 662 -11.68 15.79 -1.24
C GLY A 662 -10.81 16.96 -0.78
N LEU A 663 -11.18 17.56 0.34
CA LEU A 663 -10.36 18.49 1.10
C LEU A 663 -9.88 17.79 2.36
N THR A 664 -8.56 17.71 2.59
CA THR A 664 -7.98 17.10 3.78
C THR A 664 -6.96 18.04 4.40
N ARG A 665 -7.16 18.40 5.65
CA ARG A 665 -6.18 19.15 6.44
C ARG A 665 -5.73 18.33 7.64
N ALA A 666 -4.62 17.59 7.46
CA ALA A 666 -3.94 16.83 8.50
C ALA A 666 -2.78 17.66 9.06
N VAL A 667 -2.75 17.90 10.38
CA VAL A 667 -1.75 18.74 11.04
C VAL A 667 -1.30 18.12 12.36
N PHE A 668 -0.01 18.29 12.68
CA PHE A 668 0.52 17.91 13.98
C PHE A 668 -0.01 18.85 15.07
N ARG A 669 -0.44 18.29 16.17
CA ARG A 669 -0.85 19.01 17.38
C ARG A 669 0.24 18.98 18.44
N GLU A 670 0.97 17.89 18.50
CA GLU A 670 2.12 17.67 19.37
C GLU A 670 3.09 16.73 18.64
N TYR A 671 4.20 17.27 18.22
CA TYR A 671 5.32 16.51 17.66
C TYR A 671 6.60 17.32 17.76
N ASP A 672 7.52 16.83 18.56
CA ASP A 672 8.85 17.37 18.72
C ASP A 672 9.88 16.30 18.36
N ASP A 673 10.95 16.68 17.68
CA ASP A 673 12.01 15.78 17.24
C ASP A 673 13.38 16.46 17.40
N ARG A 674 14.44 15.68 17.38
CA ARG A 674 15.82 16.19 17.41
C ARG A 674 16.41 16.19 16.01
N VAL A 675 16.78 17.38 15.54
CA VAL A 675 17.44 17.60 14.26
C VAL A 675 18.74 18.34 14.51
N ASP A 676 19.85 17.80 14.04
CA ASP A 676 21.20 18.38 14.26
C ASP A 676 21.49 18.70 15.73
N GLY A 677 21.00 17.87 16.65
CA GLY A 677 21.17 18.01 18.11
C GLY A 677 20.19 18.99 18.78
N ALA A 678 19.46 19.81 18.02
CA ALA A 678 18.46 20.74 18.52
C ALA A 678 17.06 20.14 18.59
N LEU A 679 16.28 20.51 19.62
CA LEU A 679 14.86 20.15 19.69
C LEU A 679 14.06 21.06 18.76
N VAL A 680 13.37 20.46 17.79
CA VAL A 680 12.52 21.14 16.81
C VAL A 680 11.08 20.73 17.02
N SER A 681 10.17 21.72 17.12
CA SER A 681 8.74 21.47 17.21
C SER A 681 8.06 21.58 15.84
N TYR A 682 7.36 20.55 15.42
CA TYR A 682 6.58 20.51 14.18
C TYR A 682 5.09 20.83 14.39
N ARG A 683 4.73 21.33 15.55
CA ARG A 683 3.34 21.72 15.87
C ARG A 683 2.80 22.72 14.86
N GLY A 684 1.65 22.38 14.27
CA GLY A 684 0.98 23.18 13.24
C GLY A 684 1.37 22.84 11.80
N ASN A 685 2.49 22.12 11.60
CA ASN A 685 2.90 21.64 10.30
C ASN A 685 1.94 20.56 9.76
N ARG A 686 1.91 20.45 8.44
CA ARG A 686 1.12 19.45 7.73
C ARG A 686 1.79 18.09 7.84
N VAL A 687 0.96 17.05 7.99
CA VAL A 687 1.44 15.67 7.92
C VAL A 687 1.89 15.38 6.48
N PRO A 688 3.11 14.86 6.27
CA PRO A 688 3.65 14.60 4.93
C PRO A 688 2.86 13.56 4.13
N TYR A 689 3.02 13.59 2.80
CA TYR A 689 2.42 12.67 1.81
C TYR A 689 0.91 12.77 1.65
N ILE A 690 0.29 13.76 2.28
CA ILE A 690 -1.16 13.96 2.24
C ILE A 690 -1.47 15.21 1.42
N PRO A 691 -2.05 15.07 0.21
CA PRO A 691 -2.48 16.22 -0.58
C PRO A 691 -3.62 16.95 0.12
N MET A 692 -3.55 18.28 0.11
CA MET A 692 -4.63 19.11 0.68
C MET A 692 -5.94 18.96 -0.08
N HIS A 693 -5.85 18.82 -1.39
CA HIS A 693 -6.98 18.63 -2.28
C HIS A 693 -6.74 17.39 -3.13
N THR A 694 -7.76 16.59 -3.31
CA THR A 694 -7.85 15.54 -4.32
C THR A 694 -9.07 15.83 -5.16
N PHE A 695 -8.95 15.71 -6.48
CA PHE A 695 -10.12 15.79 -7.34
C PHE A 695 -9.96 14.85 -8.53
N ALA A 696 -11.07 14.34 -8.99
CA ALA A 696 -11.15 13.64 -10.27
C ALA A 696 -12.49 13.95 -10.93
N ALA A 697 -12.47 13.99 -12.25
CA ALA A 697 -13.67 14.07 -13.07
C ALA A 697 -13.51 13.16 -14.27
N HIS A 698 -14.60 12.53 -14.70
CA HIS A 698 -14.67 11.82 -15.97
C HIS A 698 -16.03 12.01 -16.61
N ALA A 699 -16.05 11.91 -17.92
CA ALA A 699 -17.29 11.95 -18.70
C ALA A 699 -17.10 11.10 -19.96
N ASP A 700 -18.09 10.24 -20.23
CA ASP A 700 -18.11 9.30 -21.35
C ASP A 700 -19.41 9.45 -22.11
N TRP A 701 -19.31 9.65 -23.42
CA TRP A 701 -20.47 9.79 -24.30
C TRP A 701 -20.59 8.62 -25.26
N ASP A 702 -21.73 7.94 -25.25
CA ASP A 702 -22.07 6.78 -26.07
C ASP A 702 -22.83 7.24 -27.35
N PHE A 703 -22.23 7.00 -28.50
CA PHE A 703 -22.83 7.17 -29.81
C PHE A 703 -23.30 5.81 -30.32
N HIS A 704 -24.59 5.50 -30.14
CA HIS A 704 -25.18 4.26 -30.66
C HIS A 704 -25.44 4.33 -32.16
N MET A 705 -24.96 3.34 -32.92
CA MET A 705 -25.15 3.23 -34.34
C MET A 705 -26.29 2.25 -34.68
N SER A 706 -27.25 2.71 -35.45
CA SER A 706 -28.41 1.85 -35.82
C SER A 706 -28.10 0.84 -36.93
N HIS A 707 -27.04 1.06 -37.71
CA HIS A 707 -26.67 0.24 -38.88
C HIS A 707 -25.14 0.09 -38.97
N GLY A 708 -24.67 -1.04 -39.50
CA GLY A 708 -23.26 -1.30 -39.77
C GLY A 708 -22.64 -2.25 -38.75
N LEU A 709 -21.32 -2.47 -38.87
CA LEU A 709 -20.54 -3.34 -37.97
C LEU A 709 -20.25 -2.66 -36.63
N LEU A 710 -20.09 -1.34 -36.61
CA LEU A 710 -19.89 -0.56 -35.39
C LEU A 710 -21.22 -0.37 -34.68
N ARG A 711 -21.36 -0.88 -33.48
CA ARG A 711 -22.57 -0.80 -32.63
C ARG A 711 -22.60 0.46 -31.78
N CYS A 712 -21.46 0.75 -31.14
CA CYS A 712 -21.32 1.92 -30.29
C CYS A 712 -19.91 2.50 -30.41
N LEU A 713 -19.83 3.83 -30.43
CA LEU A 713 -18.60 4.57 -30.20
C LEU A 713 -18.73 5.30 -28.86
N THR A 714 -17.91 4.95 -27.90
CA THR A 714 -17.79 5.69 -26.63
C THR A 714 -16.58 6.61 -26.72
N VAL A 715 -16.76 7.90 -26.48
CA VAL A 715 -15.67 8.86 -26.36
C VAL A 715 -15.68 9.42 -24.96
N GLY A 716 -14.54 9.29 -24.26
CA GLY A 716 -14.41 9.70 -22.88
C GLY A 716 -13.15 10.50 -22.61
N ALA A 717 -13.25 11.31 -21.56
CA ALA A 717 -12.12 12.04 -21.01
C ALA A 717 -12.17 11.98 -19.49
N ASN A 718 -10.99 11.97 -18.89
CA ASN A 718 -10.85 12.00 -17.44
C ASN A 718 -9.72 12.95 -17.04
N VAL A 719 -9.86 13.54 -15.86
CA VAL A 719 -8.83 14.35 -15.23
C VAL A 719 -8.71 13.97 -13.76
N THR A 720 -7.51 13.78 -13.30
CA THR A 720 -7.20 13.60 -11.88
C THR A 720 -6.21 14.65 -11.44
N GLY A 721 -6.28 15.11 -10.20
CA GLY A 721 -5.36 16.10 -9.70
C GLY A 721 -5.24 16.11 -8.18
N GLN A 722 -4.09 16.64 -7.74
CA GLN A 722 -3.76 16.77 -6.34
C GLN A 722 -3.29 18.18 -6.03
N GLY A 723 -3.69 18.69 -4.87
CA GLY A 723 -3.21 19.93 -4.30
C GLY A 723 -1.82 19.78 -3.70
N ARG A 724 -1.35 20.83 -3.05
CA ARG A 724 -0.02 20.84 -2.44
C ARG A 724 0.16 19.65 -1.49
N THR A 725 1.26 18.93 -1.69
CA THR A 725 1.69 17.79 -0.88
C THR A 725 3.10 18.05 -0.36
N TYR A 726 3.31 17.99 0.94
CA TYR A 726 4.62 18.12 1.58
C TYR A 726 5.31 16.78 1.69
N TRP A 727 6.65 16.77 1.61
CA TRP A 727 7.46 15.56 1.63
C TRP A 727 8.16 15.28 2.97
N ASP A 728 8.25 16.30 3.83
CA ASP A 728 8.95 16.26 5.12
C ASP A 728 8.12 16.86 6.25
N ASN A 729 8.47 16.54 7.50
CA ASN A 729 7.78 17.01 8.70
C ASN A 729 7.96 18.53 8.91
N ALA A 730 9.05 19.09 8.44
CA ALA A 730 9.34 20.53 8.51
C ALA A 730 8.54 21.34 7.46
N ASN A 731 7.93 20.68 6.47
CA ASN A 731 7.22 21.27 5.35
C ASN A 731 8.11 22.17 4.46
N THR A 732 9.38 21.81 4.31
CA THR A 732 10.36 22.55 3.50
C THR A 732 10.24 22.24 2.03
N GLN A 733 9.93 20.99 1.67
CA GLN A 733 9.79 20.53 0.30
C GLN A 733 8.37 20.08 -0.02
N SER A 734 7.85 20.45 -1.17
CA SER A 734 6.49 20.12 -1.57
C SER A 734 6.31 20.03 -3.08
N GLN A 735 5.39 19.20 -3.53
CA GLN A 735 4.80 19.28 -4.86
C GLN A 735 3.66 20.30 -4.83
N ALA A 736 3.67 21.27 -5.74
CA ALA A 736 2.55 22.18 -5.95
C ALA A 736 1.34 21.46 -6.57
N PHE A 737 0.24 22.17 -6.76
CA PHE A 737 -0.92 21.61 -7.49
C PHE A 737 -0.51 21.10 -8.86
N HIS A 738 -1.01 19.90 -9.21
CA HIS A 738 -0.88 19.32 -10.55
C HIS A 738 -2.15 18.60 -10.96
N ALA A 739 -2.36 18.45 -12.25
CA ALA A 739 -3.44 17.68 -12.83
C ALA A 739 -2.96 16.88 -14.04
N VAL A 740 -3.56 15.70 -14.22
CA VAL A 740 -3.26 14.76 -15.30
C VAL A 740 -4.52 14.52 -16.10
N LEU A 741 -4.44 14.76 -17.41
CA LEU A 741 -5.54 14.55 -18.37
C LEU A 741 -5.37 13.22 -19.10
N GLY A 742 -6.42 12.42 -19.14
CA GLY A 742 -6.56 11.24 -19.98
C GLY A 742 -7.75 11.33 -20.92
N ALA A 743 -7.75 10.56 -21.98
CA ALA A 743 -8.89 10.40 -22.88
C ALA A 743 -8.88 9.01 -23.51
N HIS A 744 -10.05 8.56 -23.97
CA HIS A 744 -10.18 7.31 -24.69
C HIS A 744 -11.28 7.39 -25.76
N ALA A 745 -11.20 6.45 -26.72
CA ALA A 745 -12.24 6.21 -27.68
C ALA A 745 -12.40 4.69 -27.88
N ASP A 746 -13.58 4.17 -27.58
CA ASP A 746 -13.90 2.75 -27.65
C ASP A 746 -14.85 2.47 -28.80
N PHE A 747 -14.41 1.63 -29.71
CA PHE A 747 -15.17 1.18 -30.88
C PHE A 747 -15.69 -0.23 -30.61
N ASP A 748 -16.98 -0.39 -30.42
CA ASP A 748 -17.64 -1.65 -30.12
C ASP A 748 -18.26 -2.30 -31.36
N PHE A 749 -17.80 -3.52 -31.70
CA PHE A 749 -18.20 -4.27 -32.93
C PHE A 749 -18.88 -5.61 -32.58
N ASP A 750 -19.62 -5.71 -31.50
CA ASP A 750 -20.24 -6.90 -30.93
C ASP A 750 -19.24 -7.88 -30.25
N LEU A 751 -18.42 -8.57 -31.05
CA LEU A 751 -17.45 -9.56 -30.56
C LEU A 751 -16.11 -8.95 -30.12
N VAL A 752 -15.79 -7.77 -30.64
CA VAL A 752 -14.54 -7.09 -30.32
C VAL A 752 -14.79 -5.60 -30.05
N ARG A 753 -14.19 -5.13 -28.97
CA ARG A 753 -14.07 -3.70 -28.66
C ARG A 753 -12.62 -3.28 -28.84
N VAL A 754 -12.40 -2.26 -29.66
CA VAL A 754 -11.11 -1.62 -29.87
C VAL A 754 -11.08 -0.34 -29.06
N SER A 755 -10.20 -0.23 -28.07
CA SER A 755 -10.06 0.95 -27.22
C SER A 755 -8.74 1.65 -27.51
N LEU A 756 -8.81 2.91 -27.95
CA LEU A 756 -7.65 3.80 -28.05
C LEU A 756 -7.61 4.65 -26.79
N TRP A 757 -6.48 4.67 -26.10
CA TRP A 757 -6.36 5.43 -24.86
C TRP A 757 -5.10 6.28 -24.81
N GLY A 758 -5.18 7.38 -24.07
CA GLY A 758 -4.05 8.24 -23.75
C GLY A 758 -4.09 8.72 -22.30
N ARG A 759 -2.92 8.79 -21.67
CA ARG A 759 -2.72 9.23 -20.28
C ARG A 759 -1.68 10.33 -20.24
N ASN A 760 -1.82 11.25 -19.31
CA ASN A 760 -0.98 12.44 -19.21
C ASN A 760 -0.82 13.16 -20.55
N LEU A 761 -1.93 13.40 -21.25
CA LEU A 761 -1.96 13.99 -22.60
C LEU A 761 -1.36 15.40 -22.64
N THR A 762 -1.35 16.11 -21.53
CA THR A 762 -0.71 17.42 -21.38
C THR A 762 0.80 17.33 -21.18
N ASN A 763 1.34 16.10 -21.03
CA ASN A 763 2.73 15.80 -20.68
C ASN A 763 3.22 16.61 -19.47
N SER A 764 2.36 16.73 -18.47
CA SER A 764 2.67 17.46 -17.24
C SER A 764 3.78 16.72 -16.45
N THR A 765 4.79 17.46 -16.01
CA THR A 765 5.84 16.96 -15.12
C THR A 765 5.48 17.31 -13.67
N TYR A 766 5.49 16.36 -12.78
CA TYR A 766 5.18 16.52 -11.37
C TYR A 766 5.89 15.44 -10.55
N THR A 767 6.22 15.76 -9.30
CA THR A 767 6.83 14.81 -8.36
C THR A 767 5.73 13.93 -7.74
N VAL A 768 5.86 12.61 -7.88
CA VAL A 768 4.93 11.65 -7.28
C VAL A 768 5.35 11.23 -5.87
N PHE A 769 6.65 11.39 -5.58
CA PHE A 769 7.24 11.04 -4.31
C PHE A 769 8.59 11.75 -4.15
N ALA A 770 8.90 12.20 -2.94
CA ALA A 770 10.25 12.63 -2.57
C ALA A 770 10.58 12.19 -1.15
N VAL A 771 11.86 12.00 -0.89
CA VAL A 771 12.40 11.54 0.39
C VAL A 771 13.71 12.25 0.70
N GLN A 772 13.84 12.72 1.93
CA GLN A 772 15.12 13.22 2.44
C GLN A 772 16.05 12.03 2.73
N ASN A 773 17.27 12.08 2.25
CA ASN A 773 18.30 11.08 2.47
C ASN A 773 19.30 11.54 3.51
N GLY A 774 18.97 11.34 4.76
CA GLY A 774 19.73 11.75 5.94
C GLY A 774 18.84 12.36 7.01
N THR A 775 19.40 12.58 8.20
CA THR A 775 18.71 13.10 9.39
C THR A 775 18.97 14.59 9.62
N SER A 776 19.99 15.18 8.96
CA SER A 776 20.27 16.61 9.04
C SER A 776 19.25 17.42 8.22
N ALA A 777 18.95 18.64 8.69
CA ALA A 777 18.11 19.57 7.95
C ALA A 777 18.66 19.90 6.55
N SER A 778 19.98 19.82 6.35
CA SER A 778 20.67 20.05 5.07
C SER A 778 20.77 18.82 4.17
N SER A 779 20.28 17.65 4.62
CA SER A 779 20.35 16.42 3.82
C SER A 779 19.57 16.55 2.51
N PRO A 780 20.11 16.03 1.38
CA PRO A 780 19.48 16.17 0.08
C PRO A 780 18.16 15.39 0.00
N PHE A 781 17.26 15.86 -0.88
CA PHE A 781 16.05 15.13 -1.24
C PHE A 781 16.26 14.41 -2.57
N TYR A 782 15.77 13.19 -2.63
CA TYR A 782 15.67 12.41 -3.85
C TYR A 782 14.19 12.20 -4.18
N ALA A 783 13.86 12.28 -5.45
CA ALA A 783 12.47 12.29 -5.89
C ALA A 783 12.24 11.44 -7.14
N GLN A 784 11.01 11.02 -7.33
CA GLN A 784 10.52 10.42 -8.54
C GLN A 784 9.48 11.33 -9.19
N VAL A 785 9.60 11.52 -10.50
CA VAL A 785 8.58 12.21 -11.29
C VAL A 785 7.51 11.24 -11.79
N GLY A 786 6.34 11.76 -12.11
CA GLY A 786 5.25 11.02 -12.75
C GLY A 786 5.61 10.57 -14.17
N ASN A 787 4.92 9.53 -14.66
CA ASN A 787 5.12 9.06 -16.01
C ASN A 787 4.75 10.16 -17.02
N PRO A 788 5.53 10.34 -18.12
CA PRO A 788 5.22 11.26 -19.19
C PRO A 788 3.98 10.79 -19.97
N ILE A 789 3.66 11.45 -21.09
CA ILE A 789 2.58 11.06 -21.97
C ILE A 789 2.67 9.59 -22.39
N GLN A 790 1.54 8.89 -22.31
CA GLN A 790 1.36 7.49 -22.68
C GLN A 790 0.17 7.35 -23.61
N CYS A 791 0.29 6.51 -24.61
CA CYS A 791 -0.80 6.15 -25.52
C CYS A 791 -0.76 4.65 -25.80
N GLY A 792 -1.92 4.08 -26.08
CA GLY A 792 -1.99 2.67 -26.41
C GLY A 792 -3.33 2.27 -27.01
N ILE A 793 -3.42 0.97 -27.28
CA ILE A 793 -4.58 0.30 -27.84
C ILE A 793 -4.85 -0.97 -27.04
N ASP A 794 -6.11 -1.22 -26.76
CA ASP A 794 -6.60 -2.47 -26.20
C ASP A 794 -7.60 -3.11 -27.18
N LEU A 795 -7.45 -4.41 -27.40
CA LEU A 795 -8.41 -5.24 -28.14
C LEU A 795 -9.09 -6.16 -27.12
N ASN A 796 -10.38 -5.95 -26.89
CA ASN A 796 -11.17 -6.73 -25.96
C ASN A 796 -12.14 -7.61 -26.73
N PHE A 797 -12.06 -8.91 -26.54
CA PHE A 797 -12.96 -9.91 -27.15
C PHE A 797 -13.83 -10.52 -26.05
N HIS A 798 -15.09 -10.71 -26.38
CA HIS A 798 -16.07 -11.37 -25.51
C HIS A 798 -16.83 -12.40 -26.33
N PHE A 799 -16.86 -13.67 -25.85
CA PHE A 799 -17.48 -14.83 -26.52
C PHE A 799 -18.45 -15.53 -25.60
#